data_dc024388f8886155be5906fd809e1946
#
_entry.id   dc024388f8886155be5906fd809e1946
#
_cell.length_a   1.000
_cell.length_b   1.000
_cell.length_c   1.000
_cell.angle_alpha   90.00
_cell.angle_beta   90.00
_cell.angle_gamma   90.00
#
_symmetry.space_group_name_H-M   'P 1'
#
loop_
_entity.id
_entity.type
_entity.pdbx_description
1 polymer ?
#
loop_
_entity_poly.entity_id
_entity_poly.type
_entity_poly.pdbx_seq_one_letter_code
_entity_poly.pdbx_strand_id
1 'polypeptide(L)'
;MELTKERFIRDFKDILHERQLIKVADATSVELFQALASTVRKYITPLWLERRNQLIEQQQKTAYYFSIEFLPGRMLETNLLNLGILDTVKEGFAELGVDFEDVKNAEYDMALGNGGLGRLAAAFMDSLATTGYPGFGNGIRYRYGLFKQRIVDGYQVEIPDAWFGSLGNVWETRKDHDIVDVKIFGNVSLHANEKGRIVPLYENSKTLRAVPYDVPQIGFGNDNVNNLRLWDVEIPEEYELDYPTIEARRRVQDITAILYPDDSSYEGKELRLIQEYFMTSAGLQTIIKSYLKQGRPLKDIHEKVSVHINDTHPAVAPAEFMRLLMDEYDLEWADAWNATVKTMSYTNHTILSEALEKWDAELFKNVLPRVYQIILEIDNRYVAEMAGRSLDPQVIENTRIVKDNQIHMAHLAIIGGHSINGVAKLHTELLKEDTLRDFYSIYPEKFNNKTNGIIQRRWLQIADQPLSAEIDKLIGKGWRSDIHELRKLLEFKDDKQVLGDFYRVKQEAKARLADFIKESTGVKVSTEAIFDVQVKRLHAYKRQLLNLLHIIKLYWDLKDNPDKDMVPRVFIFGAKAAPGYHFAKSVIKLINEVANLVNKDESLQGKLKVVFLENYRVSLAELIIPAADVSEQISLASKEASGTSNMKFMMTGAITLATLDGANIEIKDEVGDDNIVIFGMDKDQVYEHYARHDYYSRGVYESNPDIRRVVDTFVNGTIPNVREEGSEIYEALITHNDEYFLLEDFHAYVEAQEKIDTLYRDKEKWARMSLVNIATSDKFTSDDTIEQYAKEIWNLEK
;
A
#
# COMPACT_ATOMS: atom_id res chain seq x y z
N MET A 1 14.04 7.36 25.91
CA MET A 1 15.33 6.79 26.44
C MET A 1 16.39 7.86 26.38
N GLU A 2 17.11 8.14 27.49
CA GLU A 2 18.29 9.01 27.45
C GLU A 2 19.51 8.20 27.01
N LEU A 3 20.01 8.46 25.79
CA LEU A 3 21.21 7.85 25.23
C LEU A 3 22.28 8.94 25.05
N THR A 4 23.46 8.78 25.72
CA THR A 4 24.58 9.66 25.46
C THR A 4 25.39 9.19 24.24
N LYS A 5 26.03 10.14 23.55
CA LYS A 5 26.88 9.88 22.38
C LYS A 5 28.00 8.87 22.72
N GLU A 6 28.66 9.04 23.88
CA GLU A 6 29.76 8.16 24.32
C GLU A 6 29.27 6.72 24.55
N ARG A 7 28.08 6.56 25.12
CA ARG A 7 27.47 5.25 25.29
C ARG A 7 27.15 4.62 23.95
N PHE A 8 26.56 5.40 23.01
CA PHE A 8 26.29 4.93 21.66
C PHE A 8 27.56 4.44 20.96
N ILE A 9 28.63 5.27 20.94
CA ILE A 9 29.92 4.95 20.29
C ILE A 9 30.50 3.65 20.84
N ARG A 10 30.47 3.48 22.16
CA ARG A 10 30.97 2.27 22.80
C ARG A 10 30.14 1.05 22.38
N ASP A 11 28.83 1.11 22.56
CA ASP A 11 27.92 0.00 22.26
C ASP A 11 27.99 -0.40 20.78
N PHE A 12 28.11 0.57 19.86
CA PHE A 12 28.28 0.34 18.43
C PHE A 12 29.61 -0.36 18.10
N LYS A 13 30.72 0.12 18.66
CA LYS A 13 32.04 -0.50 18.46
C LYS A 13 32.07 -1.94 19.00
N ASP A 14 31.52 -2.17 20.18
CA ASP A 14 31.47 -3.50 20.80
C ASP A 14 30.70 -4.49 19.90
N ILE A 15 29.55 -4.08 19.38
CA ILE A 15 28.73 -4.90 18.49
C ILE A 15 29.42 -5.13 17.13
N LEU A 16 30.07 -4.12 16.56
CA LEU A 16 30.84 -4.26 15.32
C LEU A 16 31.99 -5.27 15.50
N HIS A 17 32.75 -5.15 16.60
CA HIS A 17 33.83 -6.08 16.89
C HIS A 17 33.31 -7.51 17.15
N GLU A 18 32.23 -7.66 17.90
CA GLU A 18 31.65 -8.96 18.22
C GLU A 18 31.14 -9.71 16.98
N ARG A 19 30.44 -8.97 16.10
CA ARG A 19 29.76 -9.58 14.94
C ARG A 19 30.63 -9.74 13.70
N GLN A 20 31.51 -8.75 13.45
CA GLN A 20 32.24 -8.68 12.17
C GLN A 20 33.76 -8.86 12.33
N LEU A 21 34.27 -8.83 13.59
CA LEU A 21 35.71 -8.93 13.91
C LEU A 21 36.54 -7.87 13.16
N ILE A 22 35.97 -6.66 12.95
CA ILE A 22 36.56 -5.59 12.14
C ILE A 22 36.53 -4.24 12.88
N LYS A 23 37.43 -3.34 12.57
CA LYS A 23 37.42 -1.95 13.09
C LYS A 23 36.53 -1.06 12.22
N VAL A 24 36.07 0.08 12.79
CA VAL A 24 35.25 1.05 12.07
C VAL A 24 35.90 1.52 10.76
N ALA A 25 37.18 1.79 10.77
CA ALA A 25 37.92 2.31 9.58
C ALA A 25 38.06 1.28 8.43
N ASP A 26 37.90 -0.01 8.73
CA ASP A 26 38.06 -1.09 7.76
C ASP A 26 36.72 -1.70 7.32
N ALA A 27 35.59 -1.25 7.95
CA ALA A 27 34.26 -1.80 7.71
C ALA A 27 33.61 -1.19 6.47
N THR A 28 32.89 -2.02 5.72
CA THR A 28 32.00 -1.59 4.62
C THR A 28 30.72 -0.93 5.14
N SER A 29 30.04 -0.15 4.31
CA SER A 29 28.76 0.47 4.68
C SER A 29 27.70 -0.58 5.10
N VAL A 30 27.70 -1.77 4.49
CA VAL A 30 26.82 -2.89 4.86
C VAL A 30 27.11 -3.41 6.27
N GLU A 31 28.38 -3.61 6.60
CA GLU A 31 28.80 -4.07 7.94
C GLU A 31 28.51 -3.02 9.00
N LEU A 32 28.74 -1.74 8.69
CA LEU A 32 28.39 -0.62 9.58
C LEU A 32 26.88 -0.53 9.80
N PHE A 33 26.07 -0.71 8.74
CA PHE A 33 24.62 -0.77 8.85
C PHE A 33 24.17 -1.91 9.75
N GLN A 34 24.70 -3.13 9.56
CA GLN A 34 24.35 -4.30 10.36
C GLN A 34 24.70 -4.11 11.83
N ALA A 35 25.86 -3.51 12.12
CA ALA A 35 26.28 -3.20 13.49
C ALA A 35 25.37 -2.13 14.11
N LEU A 36 25.05 -1.05 13.37
CA LEU A 36 24.16 0.02 13.84
C LEU A 36 22.75 -0.52 14.12
N ALA A 37 22.17 -1.24 13.18
CA ALA A 37 20.83 -1.81 13.33
C ALA A 37 20.76 -2.79 14.51
N SER A 38 21.84 -3.57 14.74
CA SER A 38 21.97 -4.46 15.90
C SER A 38 22.09 -3.68 17.21
N THR A 39 22.78 -2.55 17.21
CA THR A 39 22.87 -1.64 18.34
C THR A 39 21.49 -1.04 18.68
N VAL A 40 20.76 -0.61 17.66
CA VAL A 40 19.38 -0.11 17.83
C VAL A 40 18.46 -1.20 18.38
N ARG A 41 18.56 -2.43 17.88
CA ARG A 41 17.82 -3.57 18.45
C ARG A 41 18.14 -3.84 19.91
N LYS A 42 19.39 -3.69 20.33
CA LYS A 42 19.77 -3.80 21.75
C LYS A 42 18.98 -2.81 22.60
N TYR A 43 18.70 -1.61 22.09
CA TYR A 43 17.91 -0.60 22.80
C TYR A 43 16.40 -0.86 22.75
N ILE A 44 15.90 -1.41 21.67
CA ILE A 44 14.47 -1.76 21.50
C ILE A 44 14.05 -2.95 22.36
N THR A 45 14.91 -3.96 22.49
CA THR A 45 14.56 -5.26 23.10
C THR A 45 13.98 -5.14 24.52
N PRO A 46 14.53 -4.34 25.44
CA PRO A 46 13.94 -4.18 26.78
C PRO A 46 12.53 -3.56 26.73
N LEU A 47 12.31 -2.52 25.91
CA LEU A 47 11.01 -1.87 25.75
C LEU A 47 9.97 -2.85 25.19
N TRP A 48 10.37 -3.61 24.19
CA TRP A 48 9.50 -4.62 23.55
C TRP A 48 9.08 -5.72 24.52
N LEU A 49 10.04 -6.21 25.33
CA LEU A 49 9.77 -7.23 26.34
C LEU A 49 8.85 -6.68 27.45
N GLU A 50 9.10 -5.47 27.93
CA GLU A 50 8.29 -4.81 28.93
C GLU A 50 6.86 -4.61 28.45
N ARG A 51 6.68 -4.06 27.23
CA ARG A 51 5.36 -3.87 26.65
C ARG A 51 4.58 -5.18 26.51
N ARG A 52 5.26 -6.24 26.05
CA ARG A 52 4.64 -7.58 25.96
C ARG A 52 4.14 -8.07 27.34
N ASN A 53 4.94 -7.90 28.37
CA ASN A 53 4.57 -8.30 29.74
C ASN A 53 3.37 -7.47 30.24
N GLN A 54 3.37 -6.16 30.04
CA GLN A 54 2.25 -5.28 30.39
C GLN A 54 0.93 -5.72 29.73
N LEU A 55 0.96 -6.02 28.43
CA LEU A 55 -0.23 -6.49 27.69
C LEU A 55 -0.82 -7.77 28.28
N ILE A 56 0.05 -8.69 28.71
CA ILE A 56 -0.35 -9.97 29.34
C ILE A 56 -0.93 -9.71 30.75
N GLU A 57 -0.23 -8.95 31.55
CA GLU A 57 -0.62 -8.68 32.96
C GLU A 57 -1.92 -7.87 33.06
N GLN A 58 -2.05 -6.85 32.21
CA GLN A 58 -3.22 -5.99 32.19
C GLN A 58 -4.38 -6.57 31.35
N GLN A 59 -4.15 -7.67 30.66
CA GLN A 59 -5.13 -8.29 29.75
C GLN A 59 -5.77 -7.27 28.82
N GLN A 60 -4.97 -6.35 28.25
CA GLN A 60 -5.46 -5.33 27.33
C GLN A 60 -6.01 -5.96 26.05
N LYS A 61 -7.11 -5.39 25.55
CA LYS A 61 -7.65 -5.78 24.24
C LYS A 61 -6.66 -5.39 23.15
N THR A 62 -6.38 -6.31 22.22
CA THR A 62 -5.41 -6.12 21.14
C THR A 62 -6.08 -6.20 19.76
N ALA A 63 -5.73 -5.28 18.86
CA ALA A 63 -6.10 -5.37 17.46
C ALA A 63 -5.06 -6.20 16.69
N TYR A 64 -5.54 -7.20 15.96
CA TYR A 64 -4.76 -8.03 15.06
C TYR A 64 -5.10 -7.68 13.62
N TYR A 65 -4.15 -7.04 12.93
CA TYR A 65 -4.33 -6.52 11.59
C TYR A 65 -3.74 -7.48 10.56
N PHE A 66 -4.60 -8.14 9.78
CA PHE A 66 -4.21 -9.10 8.76
C PHE A 66 -4.13 -8.43 7.41
N SER A 67 -2.99 -8.51 6.76
CA SER A 67 -2.78 -7.97 5.42
C SER A 67 -1.83 -8.85 4.63
N ILE A 68 -2.16 -9.08 3.35
CA ILE A 68 -1.27 -9.80 2.43
C ILE A 68 -0.01 -8.98 2.11
N GLU A 69 -0.06 -7.67 2.30
CA GLU A 69 1.01 -6.73 2.08
C GLU A 69 1.34 -5.94 3.35
N PHE A 70 2.63 -5.79 3.64
CA PHE A 70 3.17 -4.75 4.50
C PHE A 70 4.38 -4.13 3.80
N LEU A 71 4.38 -2.80 3.59
CA LEU A 71 5.47 -2.10 2.90
C LEU A 71 6.16 -1.11 3.83
N PRO A 72 6.99 -1.58 4.79
CA PRO A 72 7.69 -0.71 5.73
C PRO A 72 8.75 0.16 5.05
N GLY A 73 9.38 -0.34 3.99
CA GLY A 73 10.57 0.27 3.41
C GLY A 73 11.80 0.09 4.31
N ARG A 74 12.68 1.08 4.36
CA ARG A 74 13.82 1.12 5.29
C ARG A 74 13.33 1.46 6.69
N MET A 75 13.84 0.77 7.70
CA MET A 75 13.40 0.91 9.09
C MET A 75 14.38 1.67 9.97
N LEU A 76 15.66 1.75 9.61
CA LEU A 76 16.71 2.30 10.46
C LEU A 76 16.40 3.74 10.92
N GLU A 77 16.21 4.65 9.98
CA GLU A 77 16.02 6.07 10.32
C GLU A 77 14.70 6.31 11.04
N THR A 78 13.61 5.56 10.66
CA THR A 78 12.35 5.60 11.40
C THR A 78 12.50 5.12 12.84
N ASN A 79 13.21 4.03 13.06
CA ASN A 79 13.44 3.50 14.41
C ASN A 79 14.27 4.47 15.25
N LEU A 80 15.30 5.09 14.66
CA LEU A 80 16.11 6.10 15.34
C LEU A 80 15.31 7.36 15.70
N LEU A 81 14.46 7.81 14.79
CA LEU A 81 13.57 8.95 15.00
C LEU A 81 12.56 8.65 16.12
N ASN A 82 11.88 7.52 16.04
CA ASN A 82 10.84 7.13 16.99
C ASN A 82 11.39 6.92 18.41
N LEU A 83 12.61 6.40 18.53
CA LEU A 83 13.34 6.29 19.81
C LEU A 83 13.88 7.64 20.33
N GLY A 84 13.86 8.69 19.51
CA GLY A 84 14.41 10.01 19.87
C GLY A 84 15.95 10.05 19.97
N ILE A 85 16.65 9.18 19.22
CA ILE A 85 18.12 9.05 19.30
C ILE A 85 18.82 9.34 17.95
N LEU A 86 18.09 9.78 16.94
CA LEU A 86 18.63 10.01 15.60
C LEU A 86 19.80 11.01 15.60
N ASP A 87 19.64 12.14 16.27
CA ASP A 87 20.67 13.18 16.36
C ASP A 87 21.92 12.68 17.11
N THR A 88 21.73 11.97 18.22
CA THR A 88 22.84 11.35 19.00
C THR A 88 23.65 10.37 18.15
N VAL A 89 22.97 9.58 17.31
CA VAL A 89 23.64 8.62 16.40
C VAL A 89 24.41 9.35 15.30
N LYS A 90 23.82 10.37 14.68
CA LYS A 90 24.51 11.21 13.66
C LYS A 90 25.76 11.89 14.23
N GLU A 91 25.67 12.46 15.43
CA GLU A 91 26.82 13.05 16.13
C GLU A 91 27.93 12.02 16.45
N GLY A 92 27.52 10.82 16.89
CA GLY A 92 28.45 9.72 17.16
C GLY A 92 29.18 9.24 15.91
N PHE A 93 28.47 9.13 14.78
CA PHE A 93 29.08 8.75 13.50
C PHE A 93 30.00 9.84 12.96
N ALA A 94 29.65 11.12 13.09
CA ALA A 94 30.51 12.23 12.73
C ALA A 94 31.84 12.18 13.51
N GLU A 95 31.79 11.85 14.83
CA GLU A 95 33.00 11.67 15.63
C GLU A 95 33.84 10.46 15.20
N LEU A 96 33.19 9.40 14.69
CA LEU A 96 33.86 8.21 14.17
C LEU A 96 34.40 8.39 12.74
N GLY A 97 34.13 9.52 12.08
CA GLY A 97 34.48 9.77 10.68
C GLY A 97 33.65 8.91 9.69
N VAL A 98 32.43 8.50 10.07
CA VAL A 98 31.54 7.70 9.25
C VAL A 98 30.41 8.59 8.71
N ASP A 99 30.13 8.49 7.41
CA ASP A 99 28.99 9.16 6.81
C ASP A 99 27.70 8.35 7.11
N PHE A 100 26.78 8.97 7.83
CA PHE A 100 25.50 8.36 8.17
C PHE A 100 24.64 8.03 6.93
N GLU A 101 24.71 8.87 5.88
CA GLU A 101 23.95 8.65 4.64
C GLU A 101 24.43 7.40 3.90
N ASP A 102 25.74 7.13 3.86
CA ASP A 102 26.28 5.91 3.27
C ASP A 102 25.81 4.65 4.01
N VAL A 103 25.77 4.72 5.35
CA VAL A 103 25.31 3.61 6.19
C VAL A 103 23.81 3.39 6.04
N LYS A 104 23.00 4.45 6.07
CA LYS A 104 21.54 4.39 5.85
C LYS A 104 21.21 3.81 4.48
N ASN A 105 21.96 4.21 3.45
CA ASN A 105 21.73 3.75 2.07
C ASN A 105 22.13 2.28 1.83
N ALA A 106 22.87 1.67 2.75
CA ALA A 106 23.17 0.24 2.73
C ALA A 106 21.99 -0.65 3.17
N GLU A 107 20.93 -0.07 3.78
CA GLU A 107 19.70 -0.80 4.12
C GLU A 107 18.83 -1.05 2.88
N TYR A 108 18.41 -2.31 2.70
CA TYR A 108 17.43 -2.66 1.67
C TYR A 108 16.02 -2.35 2.14
N ASP A 109 15.16 -1.90 1.20
CA ASP A 109 13.72 -1.78 1.47
C ASP A 109 13.14 -3.16 1.76
N MET A 110 12.35 -3.30 2.82
CA MET A 110 11.52 -4.50 3.01
C MET A 110 10.40 -4.49 1.95
N ALA A 111 10.59 -5.26 0.88
CA ALA A 111 9.75 -5.24 -0.32
C ALA A 111 8.50 -6.16 -0.20
N LEU A 112 7.83 -6.14 0.95
CA LEU A 112 6.71 -7.02 1.28
C LEU A 112 5.35 -6.44 0.87
N GLY A 113 5.34 -5.51 -0.07
CA GLY A 113 4.14 -4.85 -0.58
C GLY A 113 4.35 -4.24 -1.97
N ASN A 114 3.25 -3.91 -2.62
CA ASN A 114 3.26 -3.33 -3.97
C ASN A 114 3.05 -1.80 -3.96
N GLY A 115 2.07 -1.32 -3.20
CA GLY A 115 1.66 0.08 -3.29
C GLY A 115 0.87 0.57 -2.06
N GLY A 116 -0.27 1.23 -2.33
CA GLY A 116 -1.09 1.89 -1.32
C GLY A 116 -1.54 0.98 -0.18
N LEU A 117 -2.01 -0.23 -0.49
CA LEU A 117 -2.47 -1.20 0.50
C LEU A 117 -1.38 -1.55 1.52
N GLY A 118 -0.21 -1.97 1.02
CA GLY A 118 0.91 -2.39 1.88
C GLY A 118 1.54 -1.22 2.64
N ARG A 119 1.61 -0.03 2.02
CA ARG A 119 2.13 1.15 2.73
C ARG A 119 1.16 1.64 3.80
N LEU A 120 -0.16 1.56 3.58
CA LEU A 120 -1.17 1.87 4.58
C LEU A 120 -1.05 0.93 5.79
N ALA A 121 -0.94 -0.38 5.55
CA ALA A 121 -0.74 -1.37 6.61
C ALA A 121 0.51 -1.06 7.46
N ALA A 122 1.63 -0.71 6.81
CA ALA A 122 2.85 -0.29 7.52
C ALA A 122 2.65 1.03 8.30
N ALA A 123 1.91 2.00 7.74
CA ALA A 123 1.56 3.24 8.43
C ALA A 123 0.71 2.98 9.67
N PHE A 124 -0.25 2.09 9.59
CA PHE A 124 -1.12 1.73 10.72
C PHE A 124 -0.35 1.04 11.85
N MET A 125 0.66 0.23 11.55
CA MET A 125 1.52 -0.34 12.58
C MET A 125 2.33 0.72 13.34
N ASP A 126 2.88 1.71 12.63
CA ASP A 126 3.57 2.87 13.24
C ASP A 126 2.59 3.71 14.08
N SER A 127 1.43 4.03 13.51
CA SER A 127 0.41 4.85 14.20
C SER A 127 -0.16 4.14 15.44
N LEU A 128 -0.42 2.83 15.40
CA LEU A 128 -0.85 2.06 16.58
C LEU A 128 0.17 2.16 17.70
N ALA A 129 1.46 2.00 17.38
CA ALA A 129 2.53 2.14 18.36
C ALA A 129 2.64 3.57 18.90
N THR A 130 2.58 4.58 18.02
CA THR A 130 2.71 5.99 18.38
C THR A 130 1.54 6.50 19.22
N THR A 131 0.31 6.09 18.89
CA THR A 131 -0.89 6.47 19.64
C THR A 131 -1.10 5.68 20.94
N GLY A 132 -0.27 4.67 21.17
CA GLY A 132 -0.28 3.88 22.43
C GLY A 132 -1.22 2.68 22.44
N TYR A 133 -1.90 2.38 21.33
CA TYR A 133 -2.81 1.25 21.25
C TYR A 133 -2.08 -0.09 21.04
N PRO A 134 -2.56 -1.18 21.67
CA PRO A 134 -2.06 -2.52 21.41
C PRO A 134 -2.38 -2.98 19.98
N GLY A 135 -1.36 -3.21 19.18
CA GLY A 135 -1.49 -3.64 17.79
C GLY A 135 -0.55 -4.78 17.41
N PHE A 136 -1.03 -5.68 16.57
CA PHE A 136 -0.29 -6.84 16.12
C PHE A 136 -0.57 -7.11 14.64
N GLY A 137 0.41 -6.89 13.77
CA GLY A 137 0.29 -7.16 12.34
C GLY A 137 0.54 -8.64 12.03
N ASN A 138 -0.18 -9.18 11.04
CA ASN A 138 0.04 -10.52 10.50
C ASN A 138 0.15 -10.45 8.98
N GLY A 139 1.28 -10.90 8.43
CA GLY A 139 1.58 -10.94 7.00
C GLY A 139 2.44 -12.13 6.61
N ILE A 140 2.91 -12.14 5.37
CA ILE A 140 3.80 -13.18 4.84
C ILE A 140 5.22 -12.64 4.71
N ARG A 141 6.19 -13.48 5.07
CA ARG A 141 7.62 -13.24 4.90
C ARG A 141 8.05 -13.64 3.49
N TYR A 142 7.71 -12.82 2.49
CA TYR A 142 8.09 -13.13 1.11
C TYR A 142 9.60 -13.11 0.94
N ARG A 143 10.18 -14.21 0.49
CA ARG A 143 11.63 -14.35 0.29
C ARG A 143 12.16 -13.36 -0.75
N TYR A 144 11.40 -13.11 -1.81
CA TYR A 144 11.75 -12.25 -2.93
C TYR A 144 10.84 -11.03 -3.05
N GLY A 145 10.02 -10.77 -2.03
CA GLY A 145 9.11 -9.64 -1.97
C GLY A 145 8.11 -9.58 -3.12
N LEU A 146 7.83 -8.38 -3.63
CA LEU A 146 7.25 -8.20 -4.95
C LEU A 146 8.38 -8.52 -5.94
N PHE A 147 8.75 -7.83 -6.88
CA PHE A 147 9.93 -8.01 -7.70
C PHE A 147 10.75 -6.70 -7.76
N LYS A 148 12.03 -6.82 -8.06
CA LYS A 148 12.85 -5.71 -8.46
C LYS A 148 12.63 -5.45 -9.95
N GLN A 149 12.24 -4.23 -10.31
CA GLN A 149 12.04 -3.84 -11.71
C GLN A 149 13.35 -3.38 -12.33
N ARG A 150 13.63 -3.88 -13.54
CA ARG A 150 14.61 -3.32 -14.47
C ARG A 150 13.93 -2.93 -15.76
N ILE A 151 14.47 -1.89 -16.41
CA ILE A 151 14.04 -1.51 -17.76
C ILE A 151 15.14 -1.91 -18.73
N VAL A 152 14.79 -2.83 -19.64
CA VAL A 152 15.71 -3.31 -20.70
C VAL A 152 15.04 -3.07 -22.06
N ASP A 153 15.67 -2.32 -22.91
CA ASP A 153 15.12 -1.91 -24.22
C ASP A 153 13.70 -1.31 -24.10
N GLY A 154 13.46 -0.55 -23.02
CA GLY A 154 12.17 0.07 -22.71
C GLY A 154 11.16 -0.86 -22.04
N TYR A 155 11.38 -2.16 -21.99
CA TYR A 155 10.49 -3.14 -21.36
C TYR A 155 10.76 -3.32 -19.87
N GLN A 156 9.68 -3.53 -19.10
CA GLN A 156 9.80 -4.00 -17.73
C GLN A 156 10.29 -5.45 -17.70
N VAL A 157 11.34 -5.68 -16.91
CA VAL A 157 11.84 -7.01 -16.56
C VAL A 157 11.74 -7.19 -15.05
N GLU A 158 11.16 -8.29 -14.63
CA GLU A 158 10.97 -8.64 -13.21
C GLU A 158 12.12 -9.52 -12.74
N ILE A 159 12.82 -9.09 -11.70
CA ILE A 159 13.93 -9.81 -11.07
C ILE A 159 13.57 -10.07 -9.60
N PRO A 160 13.87 -11.26 -9.04
CA PRO A 160 13.67 -11.52 -7.62
C PRO A 160 14.33 -10.44 -6.75
N ASP A 161 13.59 -9.87 -5.79
CA ASP A 161 14.10 -8.86 -4.88
C ASP A 161 14.63 -9.51 -3.60
N ALA A 162 15.94 -9.78 -3.55
CA ALA A 162 16.61 -10.38 -2.40
C ALA A 162 16.82 -9.33 -1.27
N TRP A 163 15.75 -8.77 -0.73
CA TRP A 163 15.73 -7.70 0.27
C TRP A 163 16.39 -8.07 1.61
N PHE A 164 16.61 -9.36 1.89
CA PHE A 164 17.38 -9.79 3.08
C PHE A 164 18.86 -9.37 3.04
N GLY A 165 19.40 -9.09 1.83
CA GLY A 165 20.82 -8.88 1.66
C GLY A 165 21.66 -10.11 1.97
N SER A 166 23.00 -9.98 1.93
CA SER A 166 23.95 -11.07 2.19
C SER A 166 24.05 -11.50 3.65
N LEU A 167 23.71 -10.61 4.59
CA LEU A 167 23.88 -10.80 6.04
C LEU A 167 22.53 -11.09 6.76
N GLY A 168 21.43 -11.24 6.01
CA GLY A 168 20.09 -11.41 6.56
C GLY A 168 19.45 -10.11 7.05
N ASN A 169 18.15 -10.20 7.41
CA ASN A 169 17.42 -9.05 7.94
C ASN A 169 17.60 -8.95 9.47
N VAL A 170 18.26 -7.89 9.90
CA VAL A 170 18.58 -7.65 11.32
C VAL A 170 17.34 -7.36 12.17
N TRP A 171 16.24 -6.87 11.56
CA TRP A 171 15.06 -6.43 12.31
C TRP A 171 14.16 -7.56 12.78
N GLU A 172 14.22 -8.74 12.18
CA GLU A 172 13.35 -9.85 12.49
C GLU A 172 13.91 -10.80 13.56
N THR A 173 13.01 -11.44 14.30
CA THR A 173 13.34 -12.47 15.28
C THR A 173 12.45 -13.69 15.07
N ARG A 174 13.04 -14.84 14.73
CA ARG A 174 12.33 -16.12 14.65
C ARG A 174 11.77 -16.53 16.02
N LYS A 175 10.53 -17.03 16.05
CA LYS A 175 9.80 -17.41 17.28
C LYS A 175 9.41 -18.89 17.25
N ASP A 176 10.33 -19.80 17.56
CA ASP A 176 10.12 -21.25 17.48
C ASP A 176 8.98 -21.75 18.40
N HIS A 177 8.72 -21.09 19.53
CA HIS A 177 7.66 -21.47 20.45
C HIS A 177 6.23 -21.11 19.98
N ASP A 178 6.12 -20.29 18.91
CA ASP A 178 4.85 -19.90 18.30
C ASP A 178 4.62 -20.57 16.94
N ILE A 179 5.43 -21.57 16.56
CA ILE A 179 5.24 -22.39 15.38
C ILE A 179 3.88 -23.09 15.42
N VAL A 180 3.19 -23.13 14.30
CA VAL A 180 1.92 -23.83 14.10
C VAL A 180 1.90 -24.58 12.79
N ASP A 181 1.09 -25.63 12.71
CA ASP A 181 0.88 -26.41 11.50
C ASP A 181 -0.44 -26.02 10.83
N VAL A 182 -0.43 -25.97 9.49
CA VAL A 182 -1.58 -25.63 8.65
C VAL A 182 -1.83 -26.78 7.70
N LYS A 183 -3.06 -27.29 7.67
CA LYS A 183 -3.48 -28.39 6.80
C LYS A 183 -4.14 -27.87 5.54
N ILE A 184 -3.74 -28.43 4.40
CA ILE A 184 -4.31 -28.17 3.09
C ILE A 184 -4.55 -29.48 2.34
N PHE A 185 -5.41 -29.44 1.31
CA PHE A 185 -5.76 -30.57 0.47
C PHE A 185 -6.45 -31.73 1.21
N GLY A 186 -6.58 -32.85 0.54
CA GLY A 186 -7.18 -34.06 1.06
C GLY A 186 -8.71 -34.06 1.03
N ASN A 187 -9.28 -34.97 1.79
CA ASN A 187 -10.70 -35.12 1.96
C ASN A 187 -11.08 -34.97 3.44
N VAL A 188 -12.28 -34.49 3.69
CA VAL A 188 -12.79 -34.37 5.06
C VAL A 188 -14.19 -34.99 5.13
N SER A 189 -14.33 -35.99 5.98
CA SER A 189 -15.61 -36.57 6.33
C SER A 189 -15.98 -36.20 7.79
N LEU A 190 -17.28 -36.10 8.07
CA LEU A 190 -17.79 -35.74 9.39
C LEU A 190 -18.29 -37.01 10.09
N HIS A 191 -17.82 -37.28 11.30
CA HIS A 191 -18.17 -38.44 12.11
C HIS A 191 -18.62 -38.04 13.49
N ALA A 192 -19.55 -38.79 14.07
CA ALA A 192 -19.90 -38.64 15.49
C ALA A 192 -18.82 -39.30 16.34
N ASN A 193 -18.22 -38.58 17.28
CA ASN A 193 -17.32 -39.15 18.27
C ASN A 193 -18.11 -39.90 19.38
N GLU A 194 -17.40 -40.51 20.32
CA GLU A 194 -18.01 -41.29 21.40
C GLU A 194 -18.99 -40.48 22.28
N LYS A 195 -18.89 -39.12 22.25
CA LYS A 195 -19.79 -38.21 22.95
C LYS A 195 -20.97 -37.76 22.09
N GLY A 196 -21.11 -38.32 20.87
CA GLY A 196 -22.15 -37.96 19.89
C GLY A 196 -21.90 -36.63 19.17
N ARG A 197 -20.74 -36.03 19.35
CA ARG A 197 -20.37 -34.78 18.71
C ARG A 197 -19.82 -35.03 17.31
N ILE A 198 -20.18 -34.18 16.34
CA ILE A 198 -19.65 -34.23 14.98
C ILE A 198 -18.25 -33.65 14.96
N VAL A 199 -17.28 -34.45 14.51
CA VAL A 199 -15.86 -34.09 14.38
C VAL A 199 -15.36 -34.38 12.97
N PRO A 200 -14.45 -33.58 12.40
CA PRO A 200 -13.86 -33.84 11.10
C PRO A 200 -12.79 -34.92 11.17
N LEU A 201 -12.81 -35.82 10.18
CA LEU A 201 -11.72 -36.75 9.90
C LEU A 201 -11.04 -36.35 8.59
N TYR A 202 -9.75 -36.07 8.67
CA TYR A 202 -8.92 -35.67 7.53
C TYR A 202 -8.21 -36.89 6.94
N GLU A 203 -8.34 -37.09 5.64
CA GLU A 203 -7.66 -38.12 4.90
C GLU A 203 -6.83 -37.52 3.76
N ASN A 204 -5.58 -37.93 3.63
CA ASN A 204 -4.64 -37.48 2.60
C ASN A 204 -4.40 -35.95 2.59
N SER A 205 -4.60 -35.27 3.71
CA SER A 205 -4.22 -33.87 3.85
C SER A 205 -2.69 -33.74 3.87
N LYS A 206 -2.20 -32.58 3.45
CA LYS A 206 -0.80 -32.17 3.56
C LYS A 206 -0.64 -31.14 4.66
N THR A 207 0.44 -31.24 5.40
CA THR A 207 0.73 -30.32 6.52
C THR A 207 1.89 -29.40 6.15
N LEU A 208 1.66 -28.10 6.31
CA LEU A 208 2.64 -27.03 6.19
C LEU A 208 3.00 -26.55 7.58
N ARG A 209 4.28 -26.28 7.84
CA ARG A 209 4.71 -25.62 9.08
C ARG A 209 4.82 -24.12 8.86
N ALA A 210 4.08 -23.36 9.64
CA ALA A 210 4.15 -21.91 9.66
C ALA A 210 5.07 -21.44 10.78
N VAL A 211 6.15 -20.75 10.39
CA VAL A 211 7.22 -20.26 11.27
C VAL A 211 7.16 -18.75 11.33
N PRO A 212 6.91 -18.16 12.52
CA PRO A 212 6.78 -16.72 12.65
C PRO A 212 8.12 -16.02 12.86
N TYR A 213 8.26 -14.88 12.22
CA TYR A 213 9.33 -13.91 12.39
C TYR A 213 8.72 -12.58 12.84
N ASP A 214 9.09 -12.14 14.03
CA ASP A 214 8.55 -10.91 14.64
C ASP A 214 9.47 -9.72 14.41
N VAL A 215 8.88 -8.59 13.96
CA VAL A 215 9.54 -7.31 13.68
C VAL A 215 8.96 -6.25 14.60
N PRO A 216 9.77 -5.56 15.44
CA PRO A 216 9.27 -4.53 16.34
C PRO A 216 8.76 -3.30 15.60
N GLN A 217 7.65 -2.75 16.07
CA GLN A 217 7.04 -1.51 15.59
C GLN A 217 7.05 -0.49 16.72
N ILE A 218 7.89 0.54 16.61
CA ILE A 218 8.22 1.45 17.71
C ILE A 218 7.36 2.69 17.61
N GLY A 219 6.76 3.10 18.73
CA GLY A 219 6.02 4.35 18.83
C GLY A 219 6.94 5.58 18.90
N PHE A 220 6.50 6.68 18.31
CA PHE A 220 7.21 7.95 18.34
C PHE A 220 7.00 8.67 19.68
N GLY A 221 8.09 9.00 20.35
CA GLY A 221 8.08 9.77 21.59
C GLY A 221 7.46 9.06 22.80
N ASN A 222 7.31 7.74 22.73
CA ASN A 222 6.87 6.90 23.84
C ASN A 222 7.65 5.58 23.87
N ASP A 223 7.43 4.75 24.90
CA ASP A 223 8.12 3.47 25.07
C ASP A 223 7.29 2.28 24.52
N ASN A 224 6.23 2.55 23.73
CA ASN A 224 5.37 1.51 23.20
C ASN A 224 6.03 0.81 22.00
N VAL A 225 6.06 -0.51 22.03
CA VAL A 225 6.56 -1.36 20.95
C VAL A 225 5.54 -2.42 20.62
N ASN A 226 4.92 -2.29 19.44
CA ASN A 226 4.01 -3.26 18.88
C ASN A 226 4.75 -4.31 18.03
N ASN A 227 4.05 -5.27 17.46
CA ASN A 227 4.64 -6.37 16.73
C ASN A 227 4.07 -6.50 15.31
N LEU A 228 4.95 -6.73 14.34
CA LEU A 228 4.58 -7.21 13.01
C LEU A 228 5.10 -8.64 12.87
N ARG A 229 4.20 -9.61 12.73
CA ARG A 229 4.52 -11.01 12.53
C ARG A 229 4.45 -11.38 11.07
N LEU A 230 5.53 -11.93 10.57
CA LEU A 230 5.69 -12.39 9.20
C LEU A 230 5.84 -13.91 9.20
N TRP A 231 4.96 -14.59 8.48
CA TRP A 231 4.93 -16.04 8.40
C TRP A 231 5.77 -16.58 7.25
N ASP A 232 6.70 -17.48 7.54
CA ASP A 232 7.45 -18.27 6.55
C ASP A 232 7.02 -19.75 6.61
N VAL A 233 7.21 -20.48 5.53
CA VAL A 233 6.84 -21.89 5.42
C VAL A 233 8.04 -22.78 5.52
N GLU A 234 7.92 -23.87 6.30
CA GLU A 234 8.88 -24.95 6.38
C GLU A 234 8.18 -26.30 6.19
N ILE A 235 8.94 -27.34 5.82
CA ILE A 235 8.50 -28.73 5.82
C ILE A 235 9.13 -29.40 7.03
N PRO A 236 8.34 -29.81 8.03
CA PRO A 236 8.88 -30.52 9.18
C PRO A 236 9.35 -31.93 8.79
N GLU A 237 10.33 -32.45 9.53
CA GLU A 237 10.89 -33.79 9.27
C GLU A 237 9.81 -34.89 9.31
N GLU A 238 8.86 -34.78 10.24
CA GLU A 238 7.74 -35.74 10.39
C GLU A 238 6.79 -35.80 9.19
N TYR A 239 6.79 -34.76 8.33
CA TYR A 239 5.94 -34.65 7.13
C TYR A 239 6.74 -34.71 5.82
N GLU A 240 8.00 -35.08 5.85
CA GLU A 240 8.83 -35.14 4.64
C GLU A 240 8.28 -36.09 3.57
N LEU A 241 7.55 -37.14 3.98
CA LEU A 241 6.93 -38.09 3.07
C LEU A 241 5.72 -37.52 2.32
N ASP A 242 5.14 -36.45 2.81
CA ASP A 242 4.06 -35.74 2.11
C ASP A 242 4.62 -34.95 0.90
N TYR A 243 5.94 -34.70 0.90
CA TYR A 243 6.66 -33.92 -0.10
C TYR A 243 7.91 -34.68 -0.59
N PRO A 244 7.74 -35.82 -1.27
CA PRO A 244 8.84 -36.75 -1.53
C PRO A 244 9.75 -36.33 -2.69
N THR A 245 9.34 -35.36 -3.52
CA THR A 245 10.12 -34.90 -4.68
C THR A 245 10.64 -33.47 -4.49
N ILE A 246 11.68 -33.11 -5.26
CA ILE A 246 12.22 -31.75 -5.27
C ILE A 246 11.16 -30.75 -5.73
N GLU A 247 10.36 -31.11 -6.72
CA GLU A 247 9.27 -30.29 -7.25
C GLU A 247 8.18 -30.04 -6.19
N ALA A 248 7.81 -31.07 -5.43
CA ALA A 248 6.84 -30.92 -4.35
C ALA A 248 7.34 -29.97 -3.24
N ARG A 249 8.62 -30.10 -2.86
CA ARG A 249 9.25 -29.20 -1.87
C ARG A 249 9.37 -27.78 -2.40
N ARG A 250 9.68 -27.60 -3.67
CA ARG A 250 9.73 -26.29 -4.32
C ARG A 250 8.37 -25.60 -4.30
N ARG A 251 7.28 -26.30 -4.62
CA ARG A 251 5.91 -25.76 -4.52
C ARG A 251 5.56 -25.29 -3.12
N VAL A 252 6.04 -25.97 -2.08
CA VAL A 252 5.88 -25.49 -0.70
C VAL A 252 6.66 -24.18 -0.48
N GLN A 253 7.90 -24.12 -0.95
CA GLN A 253 8.71 -22.90 -0.83
C GLN A 253 8.11 -21.71 -1.59
N ASP A 254 7.39 -21.97 -2.68
CA ASP A 254 6.73 -20.93 -3.48
C ASP A 254 5.62 -20.22 -2.70
N ILE A 255 5.05 -20.83 -1.65
CA ILE A 255 4.00 -20.24 -0.81
C ILE A 255 4.48 -18.90 -0.18
N THR A 256 5.74 -18.83 0.22
CA THR A 256 6.34 -17.61 0.78
C THR A 256 7.46 -17.05 -0.08
N ALA A 257 7.48 -17.35 -1.39
CA ALA A 257 8.51 -16.86 -2.28
C ALA A 257 8.25 -15.43 -2.75
N ILE A 258 7.09 -15.18 -3.33
CA ILE A 258 6.75 -13.88 -3.95
C ILE A 258 5.33 -13.43 -3.59
N LEU A 259 5.17 -12.13 -3.49
CA LEU A 259 3.86 -11.45 -3.43
C LEU A 259 3.25 -11.42 -4.84
N TYR A 260 1.97 -11.74 -4.94
CA TYR A 260 1.20 -11.76 -6.20
C TYR A 260 1.84 -12.61 -7.29
N PRO A 261 1.92 -13.95 -7.10
CA PRO A 261 2.28 -14.84 -8.19
C PRO A 261 1.30 -14.70 -9.36
N ASP A 262 1.75 -15.05 -10.56
CA ASP A 262 0.88 -15.04 -11.74
C ASP A 262 -0.28 -16.03 -11.55
N ASP A 263 -1.50 -15.49 -11.47
CA ASP A 263 -2.75 -16.20 -11.25
C ASP A 263 -3.59 -16.37 -12.51
N SER A 264 -2.97 -16.22 -13.68
CA SER A 264 -3.61 -16.53 -14.97
C SER A 264 -3.88 -18.03 -15.15
N SER A 265 -3.10 -18.90 -14.48
CA SER A 265 -3.24 -20.36 -14.49
C SER A 265 -3.99 -20.89 -13.26
N TYR A 266 -4.44 -22.16 -13.35
CA TYR A 266 -5.03 -22.88 -12.20
C TYR A 266 -4.04 -22.97 -11.03
N GLU A 267 -2.79 -23.34 -11.31
CA GLU A 267 -1.72 -23.48 -10.32
C GLU A 267 -1.40 -22.14 -9.62
N GLY A 268 -1.43 -21.05 -10.36
CA GLY A 268 -1.22 -19.72 -9.79
C GLY A 268 -2.36 -19.29 -8.88
N LYS A 269 -3.61 -19.58 -9.26
CA LYS A 269 -4.80 -19.35 -8.40
C LYS A 269 -4.74 -20.22 -7.14
N GLU A 270 -4.39 -21.49 -7.28
CA GLU A 270 -4.20 -22.44 -6.16
C GLU A 270 -3.16 -21.89 -5.18
N LEU A 271 -2.01 -21.43 -5.68
CA LEU A 271 -0.95 -20.84 -4.87
C LEU A 271 -1.41 -19.61 -4.11
N ARG A 272 -2.14 -18.70 -4.75
CA ARG A 272 -2.70 -17.50 -4.07
C ARG A 272 -3.67 -17.86 -2.95
N LEU A 273 -4.58 -18.80 -3.20
CA LEU A 273 -5.52 -19.27 -2.17
C LEU A 273 -4.77 -19.89 -0.98
N ILE A 274 -3.72 -20.67 -1.25
CA ILE A 274 -2.89 -21.25 -0.19
C ILE A 274 -2.17 -20.16 0.60
N GLN A 275 -1.60 -19.13 -0.04
CA GLN A 275 -0.95 -18.00 0.63
C GLN A 275 -1.90 -17.29 1.59
N GLU A 276 -3.09 -16.94 1.13
CA GLU A 276 -4.11 -16.24 1.92
C GLU A 276 -4.57 -17.06 3.13
N TYR A 277 -4.82 -18.34 2.92
CA TYR A 277 -5.22 -19.25 4.00
C TYR A 277 -4.08 -19.53 4.99
N PHE A 278 -2.87 -19.78 4.49
CA PHE A 278 -1.69 -20.06 5.30
C PHE A 278 -1.43 -18.95 6.33
N MET A 279 -1.37 -17.71 5.88
CA MET A 279 -1.20 -16.55 6.73
C MET A 279 -2.34 -16.43 7.76
N THR A 280 -3.56 -16.55 7.29
CA THR A 280 -4.77 -16.35 8.11
C THR A 280 -4.90 -17.42 9.18
N SER A 281 -4.76 -18.69 8.82
CA SER A 281 -4.83 -19.80 9.76
C SER A 281 -3.71 -19.73 10.80
N ALA A 282 -2.48 -19.51 10.37
CA ALA A 282 -1.33 -19.40 11.28
C ALA A 282 -1.52 -18.27 12.31
N GLY A 283 -1.94 -17.10 11.85
CA GLY A 283 -2.21 -15.95 12.71
C GLY A 283 -3.32 -16.25 13.73
N LEU A 284 -4.47 -16.75 13.28
CA LEU A 284 -5.62 -17.06 14.15
C LEU A 284 -5.28 -18.14 15.20
N GLN A 285 -4.54 -19.18 14.85
CA GLN A 285 -4.11 -20.21 15.78
C GLN A 285 -3.28 -19.61 16.93
N THR A 286 -2.33 -18.73 16.62
CA THR A 286 -1.47 -18.12 17.67
C THR A 286 -2.23 -17.12 18.53
N ILE A 287 -3.22 -16.41 17.96
CA ILE A 287 -4.12 -15.51 18.70
C ILE A 287 -4.92 -16.31 19.73
N ILE A 288 -5.57 -17.41 19.32
CA ILE A 288 -6.33 -18.27 20.22
C ILE A 288 -5.44 -18.86 21.31
N LYS A 289 -4.25 -19.39 20.95
CA LYS A 289 -3.28 -19.91 21.91
C LYS A 289 -2.85 -18.86 22.94
N SER A 290 -2.62 -17.63 22.50
CA SER A 290 -2.25 -16.51 23.38
C SER A 290 -3.40 -16.12 24.31
N TYR A 291 -4.63 -16.06 23.80
CA TYR A 291 -5.82 -15.76 24.60
C TYR A 291 -6.09 -16.80 25.69
N LEU A 292 -5.97 -18.08 25.34
CA LEU A 292 -6.17 -19.18 26.31
C LEU A 292 -5.19 -19.15 27.48
N LYS A 293 -3.96 -18.64 27.29
CA LYS A 293 -3.01 -18.45 28.39
C LYS A 293 -3.52 -17.49 29.48
N GLN A 294 -4.52 -16.65 29.14
CA GLN A 294 -5.17 -15.76 30.10
C GLN A 294 -6.24 -16.43 30.94
N GLY A 295 -6.55 -17.71 30.70
CA GLY A 295 -7.54 -18.52 31.47
C GLY A 295 -9.00 -18.10 31.22
N ARG A 296 -9.32 -17.44 30.12
CA ARG A 296 -10.67 -16.95 29.81
C ARG A 296 -11.40 -17.90 28.84
N PRO A 297 -12.74 -17.97 28.90
CA PRO A 297 -13.52 -18.82 27.99
C PRO A 297 -13.52 -18.29 26.58
N LEU A 298 -13.32 -19.16 25.58
CA LEU A 298 -13.21 -18.78 24.15
C LEU A 298 -14.44 -18.09 23.57
N LYS A 299 -15.65 -18.36 24.09
CA LYS A 299 -16.87 -17.67 23.64
C LYS A 299 -16.81 -16.14 23.86
N ASP A 300 -15.96 -15.68 24.79
CA ASP A 300 -15.79 -14.28 25.16
C ASP A 300 -14.53 -13.66 24.56
N ILE A 301 -13.89 -14.32 23.59
CA ILE A 301 -12.62 -13.89 22.97
C ILE A 301 -12.68 -12.47 22.38
N HIS A 302 -13.83 -12.07 21.88
CA HIS A 302 -14.08 -10.73 21.32
C HIS A 302 -13.90 -9.57 22.33
N GLU A 303 -13.92 -9.86 23.64
CA GLU A 303 -13.65 -8.86 24.66
C GLU A 303 -12.18 -8.43 24.69
N LYS A 304 -11.27 -9.29 24.25
CA LYS A 304 -9.81 -9.08 24.32
C LYS A 304 -9.11 -9.15 22.97
N VAL A 305 -9.81 -9.56 21.94
CA VAL A 305 -9.28 -9.74 20.59
C VAL A 305 -10.18 -9.02 19.59
N SER A 306 -9.60 -8.21 18.73
CA SER A 306 -10.22 -7.69 17.52
C SER A 306 -9.37 -8.10 16.32
N VAL A 307 -9.97 -8.72 15.32
CA VAL A 307 -9.30 -9.14 14.08
C VAL A 307 -9.78 -8.25 12.95
N HIS A 308 -8.85 -7.61 12.26
CA HIS A 308 -9.15 -6.74 11.13
C HIS A 308 -8.70 -7.37 9.81
N ILE A 309 -9.63 -7.50 8.87
CA ILE A 309 -9.46 -8.06 7.53
C ILE A 309 -9.18 -6.90 6.57
N ASN A 310 -7.91 -6.78 6.15
CA ASN A 310 -7.49 -5.72 5.23
C ASN A 310 -7.63 -6.18 3.78
N ASP A 311 -8.65 -5.68 3.09
CA ASP A 311 -9.15 -6.17 1.82
C ASP A 311 -9.65 -7.63 1.90
N THR A 312 -9.93 -8.28 0.78
CA THR A 312 -10.48 -9.64 0.74
C THR A 312 -9.43 -10.75 0.90
N HIS A 313 -8.15 -10.42 0.86
CA HIS A 313 -7.07 -11.41 0.95
C HIS A 313 -7.13 -12.28 2.23
N PRO A 314 -7.38 -11.73 3.44
CA PRO A 314 -7.60 -12.55 4.63
C PRO A 314 -9.08 -12.85 4.91
N ALA A 315 -9.98 -12.69 3.94
CA ALA A 315 -11.43 -12.84 4.14
C ALA A 315 -11.90 -14.28 4.43
N VAL A 316 -11.03 -15.26 4.34
CA VAL A 316 -11.25 -16.61 4.84
C VAL A 316 -11.29 -16.66 6.38
N ALA A 317 -10.86 -15.61 7.06
CA ALA A 317 -10.74 -15.56 8.52
C ALA A 317 -12.01 -15.94 9.29
N PRO A 318 -13.23 -15.47 8.94
CA PRO A 318 -14.44 -15.89 9.67
C PRO A 318 -14.66 -17.39 9.62
N ALA A 319 -14.47 -18.03 8.46
CA ALA A 319 -14.68 -19.47 8.31
C ALA A 319 -13.57 -20.29 8.99
N GLU A 320 -12.32 -19.86 8.89
CA GLU A 320 -11.21 -20.51 9.59
C GLU A 320 -11.32 -20.36 11.11
N PHE A 321 -11.75 -19.20 11.58
CA PHE A 321 -11.97 -18.99 13.00
C PHE A 321 -13.07 -19.89 13.55
N MET A 322 -14.19 -20.04 12.81
CA MET A 322 -15.22 -21.01 13.09
C MET A 322 -14.66 -22.45 13.18
N ARG A 323 -13.83 -22.83 12.16
CA ARG A 323 -13.18 -24.15 12.17
C ARG A 323 -12.37 -24.36 13.43
N LEU A 324 -11.49 -23.41 13.77
CA LEU A 324 -10.66 -23.50 14.96
C LEU A 324 -11.50 -23.62 16.22
N LEU A 325 -12.48 -22.74 16.43
CA LEU A 325 -13.31 -22.74 17.63
C LEU A 325 -14.12 -24.02 17.79
N MET A 326 -14.67 -24.56 16.70
CA MET A 326 -15.49 -25.77 16.74
C MET A 326 -14.68 -27.06 16.74
N ASP A 327 -13.74 -27.20 15.80
CA ASP A 327 -13.08 -28.47 15.54
C ASP A 327 -11.88 -28.70 16.48
N GLU A 328 -11.17 -27.63 16.88
CA GLU A 328 -9.99 -27.73 17.75
C GLU A 328 -10.29 -27.46 19.24
N TYR A 329 -11.30 -26.63 19.51
CA TYR A 329 -11.62 -26.17 20.87
C TYR A 329 -13.04 -26.47 21.35
N ASP A 330 -13.77 -27.27 20.61
CA ASP A 330 -15.05 -27.82 21.03
C ASP A 330 -16.19 -26.84 21.33
N LEU A 331 -16.20 -25.61 20.74
CA LEU A 331 -17.34 -24.71 20.86
C LEU A 331 -18.52 -25.18 20.03
N GLU A 332 -19.74 -24.97 20.55
CA GLU A 332 -20.96 -25.13 19.77
C GLU A 332 -21.10 -24.02 18.71
N TRP A 333 -21.76 -24.31 17.60
CA TRP A 333 -21.92 -23.39 16.47
C TRP A 333 -22.36 -21.98 16.89
N ALA A 334 -23.39 -21.88 17.75
CA ALA A 334 -23.96 -20.59 18.15
C ALA A 334 -22.96 -19.73 18.91
N ASP A 335 -22.18 -20.32 19.84
CA ASP A 335 -21.15 -19.62 20.59
C ASP A 335 -19.96 -19.23 19.70
N ALA A 336 -19.54 -20.16 18.83
CA ALA A 336 -18.45 -19.90 17.87
C ALA A 336 -18.83 -18.78 16.87
N TRP A 337 -20.05 -18.79 16.35
CA TRP A 337 -20.54 -17.78 15.42
C TRP A 337 -20.64 -16.39 16.07
N ASN A 338 -21.23 -16.31 17.28
CA ASN A 338 -21.31 -15.06 18.02
C ASN A 338 -19.92 -14.48 18.34
N ALA A 339 -18.99 -15.34 18.75
CA ALA A 339 -17.60 -14.94 18.98
C ALA A 339 -16.94 -14.45 17.68
N THR A 340 -17.14 -15.14 16.56
CA THR A 340 -16.58 -14.79 15.25
C THR A 340 -17.06 -13.42 14.79
N VAL A 341 -18.36 -13.21 14.70
CA VAL A 341 -18.95 -11.96 14.20
C VAL A 341 -18.50 -10.75 15.03
N LYS A 342 -18.43 -10.90 16.35
CA LYS A 342 -17.99 -9.83 17.25
C LYS A 342 -16.47 -9.55 17.21
N THR A 343 -15.69 -10.53 16.77
CA THR A 343 -14.22 -10.39 16.68
C THR A 343 -13.76 -9.79 15.36
N MET A 344 -14.47 -10.07 14.24
CA MET A 344 -14.05 -9.74 12.88
C MET A 344 -14.56 -8.38 12.43
N SER A 345 -13.70 -7.63 11.73
CA SER A 345 -14.03 -6.39 11.02
C SER A 345 -13.30 -6.34 9.68
N TYR A 346 -13.82 -5.62 8.72
CA TYR A 346 -13.36 -5.65 7.33
C TYR A 346 -13.23 -4.24 6.74
N THR A 347 -12.14 -3.98 6.04
CA THR A 347 -11.97 -2.79 5.19
C THR A 347 -11.97 -3.20 3.73
N ASN A 348 -12.86 -2.60 2.94
CA ASN A 348 -12.86 -2.72 1.49
C ASN A 348 -11.96 -1.65 0.87
N HIS A 349 -11.11 -2.04 -0.11
CA HIS A 349 -10.22 -1.13 -0.85
C HIS A 349 -10.57 -1.03 -2.35
N THR A 350 -11.68 -1.61 -2.78
CA THR A 350 -12.05 -1.78 -4.19
C THR A 350 -13.41 -1.19 -4.47
N ILE A 351 -13.56 -0.37 -5.53
CA ILE A 351 -14.84 0.15 -5.98
C ILE A 351 -15.49 -0.77 -7.01
N LEU A 352 -14.67 -1.34 -7.91
CA LEU A 352 -15.14 -2.16 -9.02
C LEU A 352 -15.73 -3.49 -8.51
N SER A 353 -17.03 -3.69 -8.70
CA SER A 353 -17.72 -4.92 -8.27
C SER A 353 -17.13 -6.18 -8.92
N GLU A 354 -16.68 -6.08 -10.18
CA GLU A 354 -16.02 -7.18 -10.91
C GLU A 354 -14.63 -7.53 -10.34
N ALA A 355 -13.98 -6.59 -9.67
CA ALA A 355 -12.67 -6.79 -9.04
C ALA A 355 -12.76 -7.30 -7.60
N LEU A 356 -13.97 -7.46 -7.03
CA LEU A 356 -14.18 -8.14 -5.76
C LEU A 356 -13.79 -9.62 -5.90
N GLU A 357 -12.92 -10.09 -5.00
CA GLU A 357 -12.33 -11.43 -5.07
C GLU A 357 -13.40 -12.53 -4.98
N LYS A 358 -13.29 -13.48 -5.90
CA LYS A 358 -14.13 -14.67 -5.97
C LYS A 358 -13.26 -15.88 -6.25
N TRP A 359 -13.54 -16.98 -5.59
CA TRP A 359 -12.85 -18.25 -5.83
C TRP A 359 -13.79 -19.26 -6.47
N ASP A 360 -13.31 -19.98 -7.48
CA ASP A 360 -14.01 -21.15 -7.99
C ASP A 360 -14.25 -22.15 -6.84
N ALA A 361 -15.49 -22.62 -6.71
CA ALA A 361 -15.91 -23.46 -5.59
C ALA A 361 -15.19 -24.82 -5.57
N GLU A 362 -14.92 -25.41 -6.74
CA GLU A 362 -14.22 -26.70 -6.82
C GLU A 362 -12.72 -26.52 -6.49
N LEU A 363 -12.07 -25.44 -6.98
CA LEU A 363 -10.70 -25.10 -6.58
C LEU A 363 -10.62 -24.95 -5.06
N PHE A 364 -11.52 -24.17 -4.48
CA PHE A 364 -11.53 -23.89 -3.04
C PHE A 364 -11.74 -25.17 -2.22
N LYS A 365 -12.72 -26.01 -2.63
CA LYS A 365 -13.01 -27.30 -2.01
C LYS A 365 -11.82 -28.27 -2.08
N ASN A 366 -11.09 -28.28 -3.20
CA ASN A 366 -9.94 -29.16 -3.37
C ASN A 366 -8.78 -28.74 -2.45
N VAL A 367 -8.56 -27.44 -2.27
CA VAL A 367 -7.49 -26.89 -1.41
C VAL A 367 -7.87 -26.90 0.07
N LEU A 368 -9.10 -26.52 0.40
CA LEU A 368 -9.58 -26.26 1.77
C LEU A 368 -10.91 -26.97 2.05
N PRO A 369 -10.98 -28.30 1.99
CA PRO A 369 -12.24 -29.04 2.04
C PRO A 369 -13.07 -28.79 3.30
N ARG A 370 -12.44 -28.68 4.48
CA ARG A 370 -13.17 -28.41 5.73
C ARG A 370 -13.68 -26.97 5.83
N VAL A 371 -12.87 -26.01 5.44
CA VAL A 371 -13.28 -24.59 5.41
C VAL A 371 -14.42 -24.39 4.43
N TYR A 372 -14.38 -25.06 3.27
CA TYR A 372 -15.47 -25.05 2.30
C TYR A 372 -16.80 -25.55 2.90
N GLN A 373 -16.79 -26.66 3.65
CA GLN A 373 -17.99 -27.17 4.35
C GLN A 373 -18.55 -26.14 5.32
N ILE A 374 -17.68 -25.42 6.04
CA ILE A 374 -18.10 -24.39 6.99
C ILE A 374 -18.68 -23.18 6.25
N ILE A 375 -18.08 -22.74 5.14
CA ILE A 375 -18.62 -21.66 4.31
C ILE A 375 -20.01 -22.01 3.77
N LEU A 376 -20.21 -23.23 3.29
CA LEU A 376 -21.53 -23.69 2.85
C LEU A 376 -22.57 -23.62 3.97
N GLU A 377 -22.20 -24.03 5.17
CA GLU A 377 -23.11 -23.98 6.32
C GLU A 377 -23.41 -22.55 6.76
N ILE A 378 -22.41 -21.63 6.73
CA ILE A 378 -22.62 -20.19 6.96
C ILE A 378 -23.61 -19.64 5.93
N ASP A 379 -23.38 -19.94 4.64
CA ASP A 379 -24.26 -19.47 3.54
C ASP A 379 -25.70 -19.99 3.69
N ASN A 380 -25.86 -21.28 3.99
CA ASN A 380 -27.16 -21.88 4.18
C ASN A 380 -27.95 -21.26 5.36
N ARG A 381 -27.28 -21.02 6.47
CA ARG A 381 -27.88 -20.35 7.64
C ARG A 381 -28.22 -18.91 7.36
N TYR A 382 -27.33 -18.19 6.66
CA TYR A 382 -27.58 -16.83 6.22
C TYR A 382 -28.82 -16.74 5.31
N VAL A 383 -28.89 -17.57 4.28
CA VAL A 383 -30.06 -17.61 3.37
C VAL A 383 -31.35 -17.92 4.13
N ALA A 384 -31.32 -18.90 5.04
CA ALA A 384 -32.49 -19.28 5.85
C ALA A 384 -32.93 -18.12 6.78
N GLU A 385 -31.98 -17.43 7.41
CA GLU A 385 -32.26 -16.27 8.26
C GLU A 385 -32.90 -15.13 7.45
N MET A 386 -32.32 -14.79 6.29
CA MET A 386 -32.81 -13.70 5.45
C MET A 386 -34.21 -14.01 4.88
N ALA A 387 -34.46 -15.26 4.48
CA ALA A 387 -35.79 -15.71 4.07
C ALA A 387 -36.80 -15.63 5.22
N GLY A 388 -36.38 -15.99 6.44
CA GLY A 388 -37.19 -15.84 7.66
C GLY A 388 -37.52 -14.39 8.00
N ARG A 389 -36.69 -13.43 7.59
CA ARG A 389 -36.94 -11.98 7.71
C ARG A 389 -37.80 -11.42 6.57
N SER A 390 -38.26 -12.26 5.64
CA SER A 390 -39.09 -11.89 4.49
C SER A 390 -38.43 -10.86 3.55
N LEU A 391 -37.09 -10.94 3.39
CA LEU A 391 -36.39 -10.12 2.41
C LEU A 391 -36.70 -10.57 0.97
N ASP A 392 -36.54 -9.64 0.02
CA ASP A 392 -36.66 -9.93 -1.40
C ASP A 392 -35.68 -11.08 -1.80
N PRO A 393 -36.22 -12.15 -2.46
CA PRO A 393 -35.36 -13.25 -2.92
C PRO A 393 -34.18 -12.82 -3.78
N GLN A 394 -34.32 -11.75 -4.57
CA GLN A 394 -33.22 -11.24 -5.38
C GLN A 394 -32.11 -10.60 -4.51
N VAL A 395 -32.48 -9.89 -3.45
CA VAL A 395 -31.50 -9.32 -2.48
C VAL A 395 -30.76 -10.47 -1.77
N ILE A 396 -31.44 -11.53 -1.39
CA ILE A 396 -30.81 -12.73 -0.79
C ILE A 396 -29.82 -13.34 -1.76
N GLU A 397 -30.23 -13.54 -3.03
CA GLU A 397 -29.35 -14.10 -4.07
C GLU A 397 -28.14 -13.22 -4.37
N ASN A 398 -28.30 -11.90 -4.33
CA ASN A 398 -27.18 -10.97 -4.56
C ASN A 398 -26.18 -10.93 -3.41
N THR A 399 -26.59 -11.28 -2.19
CA THR A 399 -25.77 -11.15 -0.97
C THR A 399 -25.25 -12.47 -0.42
N ARG A 400 -25.72 -13.62 -0.90
CA ARG A 400 -25.23 -14.92 -0.46
C ARG A 400 -23.74 -15.11 -0.80
N ILE A 401 -23.08 -15.97 -0.01
CA ILE A 401 -21.62 -16.19 -0.13
C ILE A 401 -21.29 -17.09 -1.32
N VAL A 402 -22.06 -18.19 -1.50
CA VAL A 402 -21.83 -19.17 -2.56
C VAL A 402 -22.86 -19.00 -3.66
N LYS A 403 -22.42 -18.53 -4.81
CA LYS A 403 -23.25 -18.21 -5.95
C LYS A 403 -22.51 -18.50 -7.27
N ASP A 404 -23.21 -19.00 -8.28
CA ASP A 404 -22.67 -19.25 -9.62
C ASP A 404 -21.37 -20.10 -9.60
N ASN A 405 -21.32 -21.13 -8.74
CA ASN A 405 -20.14 -21.95 -8.47
C ASN A 405 -18.90 -21.15 -8.02
N GLN A 406 -19.11 -19.99 -7.40
CA GLN A 406 -18.07 -19.14 -6.86
C GLN A 406 -18.30 -18.80 -5.39
N ILE A 407 -17.22 -18.61 -4.65
CA ILE A 407 -17.24 -18.11 -3.26
C ILE A 407 -16.88 -16.64 -3.29
N HIS A 408 -17.80 -15.79 -2.85
CA HIS A 408 -17.65 -14.34 -2.79
C HIS A 408 -17.02 -13.92 -1.47
N MET A 409 -15.74 -13.56 -1.50
CA MET A 409 -14.96 -13.33 -0.28
C MET A 409 -15.40 -12.08 0.49
N ALA A 410 -15.74 -10.99 -0.19
CA ALA A 410 -16.31 -9.80 0.47
C ALA A 410 -17.62 -10.11 1.20
N HIS A 411 -18.48 -10.96 0.62
CA HIS A 411 -19.74 -11.38 1.26
C HIS A 411 -19.45 -12.14 2.56
N LEU A 412 -18.50 -13.08 2.54
CA LEU A 412 -18.09 -13.81 3.73
C LEU A 412 -17.57 -12.85 4.83
N ALA A 413 -16.74 -11.87 4.46
CA ALA A 413 -16.20 -10.88 5.41
C ALA A 413 -17.30 -10.00 6.03
N ILE A 414 -18.29 -9.56 5.23
CA ILE A 414 -19.42 -8.73 5.71
C ILE A 414 -20.36 -9.51 6.61
N ILE A 415 -20.72 -10.72 6.21
CA ILE A 415 -21.63 -11.60 6.99
C ILE A 415 -20.95 -12.04 8.29
N GLY A 416 -19.68 -12.42 8.21
CA GLY A 416 -18.88 -12.92 9.33
C GLY A 416 -18.25 -11.86 10.21
N GLY A 417 -18.51 -10.56 9.97
CA GLY A 417 -17.97 -9.46 10.75
C GLY A 417 -19.03 -8.47 11.24
N HIS A 418 -18.63 -7.61 12.19
CA HIS A 418 -19.51 -6.59 12.75
C HIS A 418 -19.39 -5.20 12.11
N SER A 419 -18.34 -4.97 11.31
CA SER A 419 -18.08 -3.69 10.69
C SER A 419 -17.45 -3.85 9.31
N ILE A 420 -17.90 -3.01 8.37
CA ILE A 420 -17.26 -2.79 7.08
C ILE A 420 -17.03 -1.28 6.91
N ASN A 421 -15.83 -0.88 6.50
CA ASN A 421 -15.56 0.50 6.15
C ASN A 421 -14.99 0.66 4.74
N GLY A 422 -15.35 1.79 4.13
CA GLY A 422 -14.61 2.35 3.00
C GLY A 422 -13.43 3.20 3.47
N VAL A 423 -12.62 3.68 2.52
CA VAL A 423 -11.32 4.33 2.77
C VAL A 423 -11.25 5.79 2.34
N ALA A 424 -12.36 6.34 1.89
CA ALA A 424 -12.63 7.76 1.63
C ALA A 424 -14.14 8.01 1.66
N LYS A 425 -14.58 9.25 1.82
CA LYS A 425 -16.02 9.58 1.87
C LYS A 425 -16.74 9.10 0.61
N LEU A 426 -16.25 9.49 -0.58
CA LEU A 426 -16.83 9.09 -1.85
C LEU A 426 -16.86 7.56 -2.00
N HIS A 427 -15.77 6.87 -1.65
CA HIS A 427 -15.70 5.42 -1.72
C HIS A 427 -16.79 4.77 -0.85
N THR A 428 -16.96 5.26 0.36
CA THR A 428 -17.98 4.72 1.28
C THR A 428 -19.40 4.96 0.76
N GLU A 429 -19.66 6.11 0.13
CA GLU A 429 -20.95 6.37 -0.55
C GLU A 429 -21.19 5.40 -1.69
N LEU A 430 -20.19 5.19 -2.56
CA LEU A 430 -20.29 4.24 -3.66
C LEU A 430 -20.51 2.79 -3.19
N LEU A 431 -19.88 2.40 -2.08
CA LEU A 431 -20.17 1.08 -1.47
C LEU A 431 -21.64 0.95 -1.05
N LYS A 432 -22.23 2.01 -0.46
CA LYS A 432 -23.62 2.02 0.01
C LYS A 432 -24.65 2.12 -1.12
N GLU A 433 -24.34 2.89 -2.15
CA GLU A 433 -25.29 3.23 -3.22
C GLU A 433 -25.24 2.26 -4.41
N ASP A 434 -24.05 1.66 -4.64
CA ASP A 434 -23.78 0.83 -5.83
C ASP A 434 -23.19 -0.54 -5.45
N THR A 435 -21.89 -0.62 -5.19
CA THR A 435 -21.12 -1.87 -5.12
C THR A 435 -21.67 -2.90 -4.13
N LEU A 436 -22.13 -2.44 -2.94
CA LEU A 436 -22.64 -3.27 -1.85
C LEU A 436 -24.02 -2.79 -1.36
N ARG A 437 -24.79 -2.18 -2.25
CA ARG A 437 -26.11 -1.60 -1.95
C ARG A 437 -27.05 -2.57 -1.24
N ASP A 438 -27.10 -3.82 -1.69
CA ASP A 438 -27.99 -4.83 -1.12
C ASP A 438 -27.57 -5.19 0.31
N PHE A 439 -26.26 -5.28 0.60
CA PHE A 439 -25.75 -5.43 1.96
C PHE A 439 -26.06 -4.22 2.84
N TYR A 440 -25.92 -3.00 2.30
CA TYR A 440 -26.26 -1.80 3.04
C TYR A 440 -27.76 -1.74 3.41
N SER A 441 -28.63 -2.25 2.53
CA SER A 441 -30.06 -2.36 2.83
C SER A 441 -30.38 -3.32 3.99
N ILE A 442 -29.53 -4.35 4.19
CA ILE A 442 -29.69 -5.36 5.23
C ILE A 442 -29.03 -4.94 6.55
N TYR A 443 -27.82 -4.35 6.48
CA TYR A 443 -26.94 -4.06 7.60
C TYR A 443 -26.39 -2.64 7.56
N PRO A 444 -27.25 -1.59 7.52
CA PRO A 444 -26.77 -0.21 7.40
C PRO A 444 -25.82 0.19 8.55
N GLU A 445 -26.00 -0.41 9.74
CA GLU A 445 -25.21 -0.15 10.93
C GLU A 445 -23.75 -0.65 10.84
N LYS A 446 -23.46 -1.60 9.97
CA LYS A 446 -22.11 -2.11 9.77
C LYS A 446 -21.22 -1.15 8.95
N PHE A 447 -21.85 -0.30 8.10
CA PHE A 447 -21.13 0.54 7.14
C PHE A 447 -20.66 1.86 7.74
N ASN A 448 -19.38 2.13 7.63
CA ASN A 448 -18.79 3.39 8.07
C ASN A 448 -17.62 3.81 7.17
N ASN A 449 -17.16 5.08 7.33
CA ASN A 449 -16.00 5.60 6.61
C ASN A 449 -14.81 5.76 7.55
N LYS A 450 -13.65 5.31 7.10
CA LYS A 450 -12.35 5.63 7.69
C LYS A 450 -11.43 6.11 6.57
N THR A 451 -11.36 7.42 6.37
CA THR A 451 -10.47 8.00 5.35
C THR A 451 -9.03 7.60 5.64
N ASN A 452 -8.34 7.10 4.61
CA ASN A 452 -6.94 6.73 4.70
C ASN A 452 -6.08 7.91 5.16
N GLY A 453 -4.94 7.60 5.74
CA GLY A 453 -3.96 8.58 6.17
C GLY A 453 -2.52 8.14 5.89
N ILE A 454 -1.60 9.04 6.14
CA ILE A 454 -0.16 8.85 5.97
C ILE A 454 0.58 9.23 7.25
N ILE A 455 1.84 8.82 7.37
CA ILE A 455 2.70 9.11 8.52
C ILE A 455 3.55 10.34 8.21
N GLN A 456 3.33 11.45 8.95
CA GLN A 456 4.15 12.65 8.86
C GLN A 456 5.62 12.40 9.26
N ARG A 457 5.90 11.47 10.15
CA ARG A 457 7.25 11.11 10.57
C ARG A 457 8.11 10.69 9.39
N ARG A 458 7.60 9.82 8.52
CA ARG A 458 8.34 9.39 7.33
C ARG A 458 8.35 10.45 6.23
N TRP A 459 7.18 10.96 5.85
CA TRP A 459 7.05 11.76 4.63
C TRP A 459 7.46 13.22 4.79
N LEU A 460 7.48 13.74 6.04
CA LEU A 460 7.91 15.10 6.33
C LEU A 460 9.21 15.12 7.16
N GLN A 461 9.23 14.45 8.33
CA GLN A 461 10.38 14.55 9.21
C GLN A 461 11.64 13.80 8.71
N ILE A 462 11.48 12.70 7.99
CA ILE A 462 12.61 11.93 7.40
C ILE A 462 12.87 12.36 5.96
N ALA A 463 11.87 12.32 5.09
CA ALA A 463 12.04 12.54 3.66
C ALA A 463 12.36 14.02 3.31
N ASP A 464 11.83 14.98 4.10
CA ASP A 464 12.02 16.42 3.84
C ASP A 464 12.50 17.16 5.10
N GLN A 465 13.70 16.80 5.56
CA GLN A 465 14.32 17.44 6.73
C GLN A 465 14.52 18.97 6.55
N PRO A 466 14.89 19.50 5.37
CA PRO A 466 14.97 20.94 5.16
C PRO A 466 13.62 21.65 5.35
N LEU A 467 12.52 21.08 4.82
CA LEU A 467 11.19 21.63 5.04
C LEU A 467 10.79 21.58 6.52
N SER A 468 11.07 20.46 7.19
CA SER A 468 10.81 20.30 8.63
C SER A 468 11.57 21.35 9.46
N ALA A 469 12.80 21.70 9.07
CA ALA A 469 13.59 22.74 9.75
C ALA A 469 12.99 24.13 9.54
N GLU A 470 12.46 24.45 8.35
CA GLU A 470 11.77 25.75 8.14
C GLU A 470 10.48 25.83 8.94
N ILE A 471 9.71 24.71 9.02
CA ILE A 471 8.51 24.64 9.85
C ILE A 471 8.85 24.86 11.33
N ASP A 472 9.92 24.21 11.84
CA ASP A 472 10.39 24.39 13.22
C ASP A 472 10.72 25.86 13.56
N LYS A 473 11.30 26.60 12.61
CA LYS A 473 11.63 28.05 12.79
C LYS A 473 10.37 28.91 12.95
N LEU A 474 9.31 28.57 12.20
CA LEU A 474 8.10 29.40 12.15
C LEU A 474 7.14 29.12 13.32
N ILE A 475 6.90 27.85 13.62
CA ILE A 475 5.86 27.45 14.57
C ILE A 475 6.37 26.61 15.76
N GLY A 476 7.71 26.43 15.85
CA GLY A 476 8.32 25.58 16.87
C GLY A 476 8.18 24.08 16.54
N LYS A 477 8.66 23.21 17.43
CA LYS A 477 8.70 21.75 17.22
C LYS A 477 7.45 21.00 17.66
N GLY A 478 6.42 21.68 18.17
CA GLY A 478 5.18 21.06 18.69
C GLY A 478 4.45 20.20 17.65
N TRP A 479 4.45 20.62 16.40
CA TRP A 479 3.84 19.91 15.28
C TRP A 479 4.40 18.49 15.05
N ARG A 480 5.62 18.22 15.51
CA ARG A 480 6.23 16.88 15.38
C ARG A 480 5.49 15.83 16.21
N SER A 481 4.89 16.24 17.31
CA SER A 481 4.07 15.41 18.20
C SER A 481 2.57 15.62 17.98
N ASP A 482 2.15 16.84 17.63
CA ASP A 482 0.77 17.20 17.29
C ASP A 482 0.74 17.82 15.89
N ILE A 483 0.48 17.01 14.90
CA ILE A 483 0.49 17.41 13.49
C ILE A 483 -0.50 18.54 13.18
N HIS A 484 -1.57 18.70 13.97
CA HIS A 484 -2.57 19.75 13.77
C HIS A 484 -2.00 21.16 13.98
N GLU A 485 -0.86 21.29 14.64
CA GLU A 485 -0.14 22.55 14.72
C GLU A 485 0.37 23.07 13.36
N LEU A 486 0.45 22.23 12.31
CA LEU A 486 0.80 22.69 10.96
C LEU A 486 -0.14 23.78 10.45
N ARG A 487 -1.41 23.81 10.90
CA ARG A 487 -2.36 24.88 10.53
C ARG A 487 -1.90 26.29 10.93
N LYS A 488 -1.01 26.42 11.92
CA LYS A 488 -0.39 27.71 12.30
C LYS A 488 0.41 28.32 11.14
N LEU A 489 0.87 27.50 10.18
CA LEU A 489 1.56 27.99 8.98
C LEU A 489 0.68 28.91 8.13
N LEU A 490 -0.64 28.78 8.19
CA LEU A 490 -1.59 29.64 7.45
C LEU A 490 -1.45 31.12 7.82
N GLU A 491 -0.93 31.45 9.01
CA GLU A 491 -0.64 32.81 9.44
C GLU A 491 0.44 33.47 8.58
N PHE A 492 1.31 32.68 7.95
CA PHE A 492 2.44 33.13 7.14
C PHE A 492 2.20 33.04 5.62
N LYS A 493 1.00 32.67 5.18
CA LYS A 493 0.70 32.40 3.75
C LYS A 493 0.88 33.62 2.82
N ASP A 494 0.91 34.82 3.37
CA ASP A 494 1.10 36.07 2.62
C ASP A 494 2.44 36.75 2.97
N ASP A 495 3.31 36.10 3.78
CA ASP A 495 4.66 36.59 4.11
C ASP A 495 5.65 36.23 3.01
N LYS A 496 6.13 37.25 2.27
CA LYS A 496 7.03 37.05 1.12
C LYS A 496 8.35 36.40 1.47
N GLN A 497 8.89 36.65 2.68
CA GLN A 497 10.14 36.05 3.11
C GLN A 497 9.94 34.56 3.35
N VAL A 498 8.88 34.19 4.05
CA VAL A 498 8.50 32.79 4.31
C VAL A 498 8.26 32.05 3.01
N LEU A 499 7.49 32.62 2.08
CA LEU A 499 7.22 32.02 0.76
C LEU A 499 8.52 31.83 -0.04
N GLY A 500 9.46 32.79 0.04
CA GLY A 500 10.79 32.66 -0.56
C GLY A 500 11.62 31.53 0.05
N ASP A 501 11.57 31.32 1.37
CA ASP A 501 12.28 30.23 2.07
C ASP A 501 11.70 28.86 1.71
N PHE A 502 10.37 28.72 1.63
CA PHE A 502 9.71 27.51 1.17
C PHE A 502 10.05 27.16 -0.30
N TYR A 503 10.08 28.17 -1.17
CA TYR A 503 10.51 27.99 -2.54
C TYR A 503 11.96 27.49 -2.63
N ARG A 504 12.87 28.07 -1.84
CA ARG A 504 14.28 27.64 -1.77
C ARG A 504 14.42 26.19 -1.34
N VAL A 505 13.70 25.77 -0.30
CA VAL A 505 13.69 24.37 0.19
C VAL A 505 13.21 23.42 -0.91
N LYS A 506 12.18 23.79 -1.65
CA LYS A 506 11.70 23.01 -2.80
C LYS A 506 12.79 22.87 -3.87
N GLN A 507 13.53 23.95 -4.17
CA GLN A 507 14.64 23.91 -5.13
C GLN A 507 15.78 23.00 -4.68
N GLU A 508 16.08 22.93 -3.39
CA GLU A 508 17.06 22.01 -2.82
C GLU A 508 16.63 20.54 -3.00
N ALA A 509 15.36 20.23 -2.78
CA ALA A 509 14.80 18.90 -3.02
C ALA A 509 14.85 18.52 -4.51
N LYS A 510 14.51 19.46 -5.40
CA LYS A 510 14.59 19.28 -6.86
C LYS A 510 16.02 19.03 -7.32
N ALA A 511 17.02 19.73 -6.74
CA ALA A 511 18.42 19.53 -7.07
C ALA A 511 18.88 18.10 -6.72
N ARG A 512 18.54 17.59 -5.53
CA ARG A 512 18.85 16.21 -5.14
C ARG A 512 18.25 15.19 -6.10
N LEU A 513 16.98 15.37 -6.50
CA LEU A 513 16.35 14.48 -7.47
C LEU A 513 16.95 14.62 -8.87
N ALA A 514 17.31 15.82 -9.31
CA ALA A 514 17.95 16.05 -10.61
C ALA A 514 19.33 15.35 -10.71
N ASP A 515 20.11 15.36 -9.64
CA ASP A 515 21.37 14.62 -9.56
C ASP A 515 21.13 13.10 -9.66
N PHE A 516 20.17 12.58 -8.93
CA PHE A 516 19.78 11.16 -9.02
C PHE A 516 19.29 10.77 -10.42
N ILE A 517 18.45 11.59 -11.05
CA ILE A 517 17.98 11.36 -12.43
C ILE A 517 19.19 11.30 -13.39
N LYS A 518 20.12 12.24 -13.27
CA LYS A 518 21.32 12.26 -14.10
C LYS A 518 22.19 11.01 -13.90
N GLU A 519 22.39 10.57 -12.65
CA GLU A 519 23.18 9.38 -12.33
C GLU A 519 22.51 8.08 -12.80
N SER A 520 21.22 7.95 -12.61
CA SER A 520 20.48 6.71 -12.90
C SER A 520 20.07 6.56 -14.36
N THR A 521 19.78 7.67 -15.06
CA THR A 521 19.23 7.65 -16.44
C THR A 521 20.13 8.34 -17.47
N GLY A 522 21.11 9.12 -17.04
CA GLY A 522 21.92 9.98 -17.90
C GLY A 522 21.22 11.26 -18.38
N VAL A 523 19.94 11.45 -18.05
CA VAL A 523 19.16 12.64 -18.47
C VAL A 523 19.47 13.82 -17.54
N LYS A 524 19.84 14.96 -18.14
CA LYS A 524 19.99 16.21 -17.38
C LYS A 524 18.67 16.98 -17.38
N VAL A 525 18.23 17.39 -16.20
CA VAL A 525 17.01 18.18 -16.00
C VAL A 525 17.33 19.48 -15.25
N SER A 526 16.61 20.54 -15.54
CA SER A 526 16.75 21.83 -14.87
C SER A 526 15.80 21.90 -13.67
N THR A 527 16.27 22.39 -12.54
CA THR A 527 15.43 22.63 -11.34
C THR A 527 14.43 23.79 -11.53
N GLU A 528 14.66 24.65 -12.54
CA GLU A 528 13.69 25.71 -12.92
C GLU A 528 12.47 25.17 -13.68
N ALA A 529 12.56 23.97 -14.26
CA ALA A 529 11.44 23.31 -14.92
C ALA A 529 10.40 22.86 -13.89
N ILE A 530 9.14 22.75 -14.30
CA ILE A 530 8.10 22.11 -13.48
C ILE A 530 8.41 20.61 -13.38
N PHE A 531 8.53 20.09 -12.17
CA PHE A 531 8.60 18.64 -11.92
C PHE A 531 7.19 18.08 -11.76
N ASP A 532 6.68 17.52 -12.86
CA ASP A 532 5.34 16.93 -12.98
C ASP A 532 5.45 15.42 -12.74
N VAL A 533 4.87 14.93 -11.65
CA VAL A 533 5.18 13.61 -11.11
C VAL A 533 3.96 12.70 -11.05
N GLN A 534 4.08 11.54 -11.70
CA GLN A 534 3.11 10.44 -11.60
C GLN A 534 3.81 9.14 -11.22
N VAL A 535 3.94 8.89 -9.92
CA VAL A 535 4.59 7.69 -9.38
C VAL A 535 3.60 6.86 -8.59
N LYS A 536 3.18 5.76 -9.17
CA LYS A 536 2.18 4.81 -8.65
C LYS A 536 2.18 3.53 -9.49
N ARG A 537 1.59 2.44 -8.95
CA ARG A 537 1.38 1.20 -9.73
C ARG A 537 0.78 1.54 -11.10
N LEU A 538 1.28 0.94 -12.16
CA LEU A 538 0.71 1.12 -13.48
C LEU A 538 -0.57 0.31 -13.61
N HIS A 539 -1.64 1.00 -13.94
CA HIS A 539 -2.95 0.42 -14.18
C HIS A 539 -3.77 1.32 -15.11
N ALA A 540 -4.59 0.74 -15.96
CA ALA A 540 -5.38 1.49 -16.96
C ALA A 540 -6.25 2.58 -16.29
N TYR A 541 -6.94 2.30 -15.19
CA TYR A 541 -7.82 3.28 -14.52
C TYR A 541 -7.07 4.48 -13.91
N LYS A 542 -5.76 4.33 -13.60
CA LYS A 542 -4.92 5.43 -13.08
C LYS A 542 -4.48 6.39 -14.19
N ARG A 543 -4.72 6.03 -15.43
CA ARG A 543 -4.59 6.82 -16.63
C ARG A 543 -3.21 7.44 -16.88
N GLN A 544 -2.12 6.71 -16.57
CA GLN A 544 -0.77 7.13 -17.01
C GLN A 544 -0.72 7.36 -18.53
N LEU A 545 -1.54 6.63 -19.29
CA LEU A 545 -1.69 6.83 -20.73
C LEU A 545 -2.26 8.21 -21.08
N LEU A 546 -3.19 8.79 -20.30
CA LEU A 546 -3.69 10.15 -20.50
C LEU A 546 -2.56 11.19 -20.38
N ASN A 547 -1.70 11.02 -19.40
CA ASN A 547 -0.50 11.86 -19.24
C ASN A 547 0.44 11.70 -20.45
N LEU A 548 0.65 10.46 -20.91
CA LEU A 548 1.46 10.20 -22.12
C LEU A 548 0.86 10.83 -23.39
N LEU A 549 -0.45 10.80 -23.58
CA LEU A 549 -1.14 11.48 -24.68
C LEU A 549 -0.87 12.99 -24.65
N HIS A 550 -0.92 13.61 -23.49
CA HIS A 550 -0.58 15.03 -23.32
C HIS A 550 0.89 15.32 -23.65
N ILE A 551 1.82 14.48 -23.21
CA ILE A 551 3.24 14.61 -23.53
C ILE A 551 3.46 14.55 -25.06
N ILE A 552 2.79 13.64 -25.76
CA ILE A 552 2.85 13.54 -27.21
C ILE A 552 2.28 14.79 -27.86
N LYS A 553 1.18 15.36 -27.35
CA LYS A 553 0.64 16.63 -27.81
C LYS A 553 1.68 17.76 -27.66
N LEU A 554 2.29 17.90 -26.49
CA LEU A 554 3.35 18.89 -26.26
C LEU A 554 4.53 18.69 -27.21
N TYR A 555 4.93 17.45 -27.49
CA TYR A 555 5.96 17.14 -28.46
C TYR A 555 5.62 17.73 -29.85
N TRP A 556 4.41 17.50 -30.35
CA TRP A 556 3.97 18.02 -31.62
C TRP A 556 3.81 19.54 -31.60
N ASP A 557 3.29 20.14 -30.55
CA ASP A 557 3.19 21.58 -30.39
C ASP A 557 4.57 22.25 -30.53
N LEU A 558 5.59 21.68 -29.91
CA LEU A 558 6.97 22.16 -29.96
C LEU A 558 7.65 21.88 -31.33
N LYS A 559 7.30 20.78 -32.01
CA LYS A 559 7.77 20.52 -33.38
C LYS A 559 7.22 21.53 -34.37
N ASP A 560 5.95 21.89 -34.20
CA ASP A 560 5.28 22.86 -35.06
C ASP A 560 5.70 24.32 -34.73
N ASN A 561 5.96 24.60 -33.43
CA ASN A 561 6.40 25.89 -32.92
C ASN A 561 7.46 25.74 -31.84
N PRO A 562 8.76 25.60 -32.19
CA PRO A 562 9.85 25.47 -31.19
C PRO A 562 9.96 26.66 -30.22
N ASP A 563 9.46 27.83 -30.62
CA ASP A 563 9.48 29.07 -29.81
C ASP A 563 8.22 29.23 -28.95
N LYS A 564 7.35 28.22 -28.91
CA LYS A 564 6.16 28.22 -28.00
C LYS A 564 6.57 28.69 -26.61
N ASP A 565 5.87 29.71 -26.11
CA ASP A 565 6.08 30.21 -24.75
C ASP A 565 5.44 29.25 -23.74
N MET A 566 6.27 28.46 -23.08
CA MET A 566 5.89 27.55 -21.99
C MET A 566 7.01 27.47 -20.97
N VAL A 567 6.65 27.20 -19.72
CA VAL A 567 7.64 26.85 -18.68
C VAL A 567 8.20 25.46 -19.02
N PRO A 568 9.54 25.29 -19.03
CA PRO A 568 10.12 23.95 -19.19
C PRO A 568 9.50 22.93 -18.23
N ARG A 569 9.25 21.73 -18.71
CA ARG A 569 8.59 20.69 -17.93
C ARG A 569 9.32 19.37 -18.00
N VAL A 570 9.43 18.72 -16.85
CA VAL A 570 9.97 17.38 -16.66
C VAL A 570 8.86 16.48 -16.15
N PHE A 571 8.39 15.57 -17.00
CA PHE A 571 7.45 14.53 -16.58
C PHE A 571 8.23 13.36 -16.00
N ILE A 572 7.91 13.01 -14.75
CA ILE A 572 8.62 11.97 -14.00
C ILE A 572 7.65 10.84 -13.69
N PHE A 573 7.93 9.67 -14.27
CA PHE A 573 7.19 8.44 -14.02
C PHE A 573 8.00 7.47 -13.15
N GLY A 574 7.29 6.70 -12.36
CA GLY A 574 7.80 5.54 -11.64
C GLY A 574 6.63 4.59 -11.40
N ALA A 575 6.70 3.40 -11.97
CA ALA A 575 5.57 2.49 -11.96
C ALA A 575 6.02 1.05 -12.14
N LYS A 576 5.44 0.13 -11.38
CA LYS A 576 5.53 -1.31 -11.61
C LYS A 576 4.18 -1.80 -12.15
N ALA A 577 4.20 -2.61 -13.21
CA ALA A 577 3.04 -3.34 -13.72
C ALA A 577 3.03 -4.76 -13.15
N ALA A 578 1.84 -5.32 -12.91
CA ALA A 578 1.73 -6.74 -12.58
C ALA A 578 2.33 -7.59 -13.72
N PRO A 579 3.06 -8.70 -13.43
CA PRO A 579 3.76 -9.48 -14.45
C PRO A 579 2.89 -9.95 -15.62
N GLY A 580 1.65 -10.38 -15.35
CA GLY A 580 0.69 -10.83 -16.36
C GLY A 580 -0.13 -9.70 -17.03
N TYR A 581 0.04 -8.43 -16.63
CA TYR A 581 -0.75 -7.33 -17.17
C TYR A 581 -0.09 -6.71 -18.40
N HIS A 582 -0.30 -7.32 -19.56
CA HIS A 582 0.35 -6.94 -20.84
C HIS A 582 0.12 -5.49 -21.23
N PHE A 583 -1.13 -5.01 -21.20
CA PHE A 583 -1.46 -3.60 -21.49
C PHE A 583 -0.63 -2.62 -20.64
N ALA A 584 -0.54 -2.86 -19.33
CA ALA A 584 0.25 -2.01 -18.45
C ALA A 584 1.74 -2.04 -18.80
N LYS A 585 2.27 -3.21 -19.18
CA LYS A 585 3.67 -3.36 -19.63
C LYS A 585 3.92 -2.63 -20.95
N SER A 586 2.94 -2.65 -21.86
CA SER A 586 2.98 -1.89 -23.12
C SER A 586 3.00 -0.37 -22.87
N VAL A 587 2.23 0.11 -21.90
CA VAL A 587 2.29 1.54 -21.50
C VAL A 587 3.67 1.91 -20.95
N ILE A 588 4.29 1.06 -20.13
CA ILE A 588 5.68 1.28 -19.65
C ILE A 588 6.66 1.38 -20.82
N LYS A 589 6.57 0.45 -21.79
CA LYS A 589 7.40 0.47 -23.00
C LYS A 589 7.22 1.78 -23.76
N LEU A 590 5.99 2.21 -23.98
CA LEU A 590 5.68 3.46 -24.68
C LEU A 590 6.22 4.68 -23.94
N ILE A 591 6.08 4.77 -22.62
CA ILE A 591 6.66 5.88 -21.84
C ILE A 591 8.17 5.96 -22.05
N ASN A 592 8.87 4.82 -22.02
CA ASN A 592 10.32 4.78 -22.19
C ASN A 592 10.73 5.17 -23.63
N GLU A 593 10.01 4.72 -24.66
CA GLU A 593 10.35 5.08 -26.05
C GLU A 593 9.98 6.53 -26.38
N VAL A 594 8.90 7.06 -25.83
CA VAL A 594 8.59 8.50 -25.90
C VAL A 594 9.66 9.31 -25.17
N ALA A 595 10.13 8.86 -24.00
CA ALA A 595 11.24 9.49 -23.30
C ALA A 595 12.52 9.52 -24.17
N ASN A 596 12.84 8.41 -24.84
CA ASN A 596 13.97 8.34 -25.76
C ASN A 596 13.82 9.32 -26.94
N LEU A 597 12.63 9.40 -27.53
CA LEU A 597 12.31 10.32 -28.62
C LEU A 597 12.45 11.78 -28.19
N VAL A 598 11.77 12.16 -27.10
CA VAL A 598 11.70 13.53 -26.59
C VAL A 598 13.07 14.02 -26.11
N ASN A 599 13.76 13.20 -25.30
CA ASN A 599 15.00 13.63 -24.65
C ASN A 599 16.17 13.81 -25.61
N LYS A 600 16.16 13.15 -26.77
CA LYS A 600 17.19 13.26 -27.81
C LYS A 600 16.90 14.33 -28.88
N ASP A 601 15.68 14.86 -28.91
CA ASP A 601 15.28 15.86 -29.89
C ASP A 601 15.73 17.27 -29.48
N GLU A 602 16.84 17.72 -30.06
CA GLU A 602 17.41 19.05 -29.79
C GLU A 602 16.50 20.20 -30.24
N SER A 603 15.58 19.95 -31.21
CA SER A 603 14.64 20.97 -31.67
C SER A 603 13.67 21.45 -30.59
N LEU A 604 13.46 20.66 -29.54
CA LEU A 604 12.61 21.02 -28.41
C LEU A 604 13.30 22.00 -27.44
N GLN A 605 14.56 22.37 -27.65
CA GLN A 605 15.32 23.34 -26.88
C GLN A 605 15.35 23.03 -25.36
N GLY A 606 15.19 21.77 -24.96
CA GLY A 606 15.14 21.34 -23.55
C GLY A 606 13.85 21.72 -22.82
N LYS A 607 12.84 22.25 -23.49
CA LYS A 607 11.56 22.65 -22.88
C LYS A 607 10.73 21.48 -22.37
N LEU A 608 10.95 20.29 -22.95
CA LEU A 608 10.25 19.05 -22.57
C LEU A 608 11.24 17.95 -22.30
N LYS A 609 11.11 17.30 -21.13
CA LYS A 609 11.86 16.11 -20.73
C LYS A 609 10.91 15.08 -20.15
N VAL A 610 11.19 13.82 -20.40
CA VAL A 610 10.45 12.68 -19.84
C VAL A 610 11.41 11.72 -19.19
N VAL A 611 11.13 11.31 -17.97
CA VAL A 611 11.97 10.42 -17.18
C VAL A 611 11.13 9.28 -16.62
N PHE A 612 11.58 8.06 -16.82
CA PHE A 612 11.04 6.88 -16.12
C PHE A 612 12.07 6.38 -15.10
N LEU A 613 11.72 6.42 -13.84
CA LEU A 613 12.57 5.94 -12.75
C LEU A 613 12.22 4.48 -12.43
N GLU A 614 13.14 3.58 -12.76
CA GLU A 614 12.94 2.14 -12.54
C GLU A 614 12.88 1.77 -11.06
N ASN A 615 12.19 0.68 -10.78
CA ASN A 615 12.12 0.11 -9.45
C ASN A 615 11.58 1.06 -8.38
N TYR A 616 10.46 1.73 -8.68
CA TYR A 616 9.77 2.60 -7.71
C TYR A 616 9.48 1.83 -6.42
N ARG A 617 9.91 2.37 -5.28
CA ARG A 617 9.85 1.80 -3.95
C ARG A 617 9.84 2.91 -2.89
N VAL A 618 9.68 2.56 -1.61
CA VAL A 618 9.56 3.56 -0.53
C VAL A 618 10.77 4.49 -0.45
N SER A 619 12.00 3.95 -0.48
CA SER A 619 13.23 4.78 -0.41
C SER A 619 13.37 5.74 -1.60
N LEU A 620 12.92 5.32 -2.81
CA LEU A 620 12.90 6.20 -3.97
C LEU A 620 11.79 7.25 -3.88
N ALA A 621 10.63 6.88 -3.32
CA ALA A 621 9.54 7.82 -3.06
C ALA A 621 9.94 8.94 -2.11
N GLU A 622 10.76 8.66 -1.09
CA GLU A 622 11.31 9.64 -0.15
C GLU A 622 12.17 10.72 -0.84
N LEU A 623 12.78 10.39 -1.98
CA LEU A 623 13.54 11.34 -2.79
C LEU A 623 12.63 12.10 -3.78
N ILE A 624 11.67 11.43 -4.40
CA ILE A 624 10.81 11.99 -5.45
C ILE A 624 9.77 12.95 -4.86
N ILE A 625 9.08 12.55 -3.79
CA ILE A 625 7.90 13.27 -3.27
C ILE A 625 8.24 14.69 -2.84
N PRO A 626 9.31 14.96 -2.07
CA PRO A 626 9.68 16.33 -1.70
C PRO A 626 10.00 17.24 -2.89
N ALA A 627 10.50 16.66 -3.99
CA ALA A 627 10.93 17.38 -5.19
C ALA A 627 9.79 17.72 -6.17
N ALA A 628 8.61 17.17 -6.00
CA ALA A 628 7.50 17.37 -6.92
C ALA A 628 6.91 18.78 -6.82
N ASP A 629 6.67 19.41 -7.97
CA ASP A 629 5.86 20.62 -8.09
C ASP A 629 4.38 20.26 -8.31
N VAL A 630 4.11 19.26 -9.15
CA VAL A 630 2.78 18.78 -9.51
C VAL A 630 2.62 17.32 -9.14
N SER A 631 1.51 17.00 -8.50
CA SER A 631 1.07 15.66 -8.14
C SER A 631 -0.06 15.21 -9.06
N GLU A 632 0.22 14.24 -9.93
CA GLU A 632 -0.74 13.68 -10.88
C GLU A 632 -1.66 12.64 -10.23
N GLN A 633 -2.94 13.00 -10.04
CA GLN A 633 -3.98 12.17 -9.42
C GLN A 633 -5.20 12.08 -10.35
N ILE A 634 -4.97 11.50 -11.54
CA ILE A 634 -5.82 11.63 -12.74
C ILE A 634 -6.61 10.36 -13.07
N SER A 635 -6.91 9.51 -12.08
CA SER A 635 -7.81 8.36 -12.26
C SER A 635 -9.17 8.78 -12.82
N LEU A 636 -9.84 7.88 -13.52
CA LEU A 636 -11.24 8.14 -13.89
C LEU A 636 -12.08 8.24 -12.61
N ALA A 637 -12.92 9.25 -12.49
CA ALA A 637 -13.79 9.43 -11.35
C ALA A 637 -14.59 8.14 -11.05
N SER A 638 -14.72 7.78 -9.78
CA SER A 638 -15.32 6.52 -9.29
C SER A 638 -14.44 5.27 -9.40
N LYS A 639 -13.13 5.38 -9.66
CA LYS A 639 -12.25 4.20 -9.81
C LYS A 639 -11.18 4.07 -8.73
N GLU A 640 -10.60 5.15 -8.25
CA GLU A 640 -9.63 5.12 -7.14
C GLU A 640 -10.38 5.24 -5.80
N ALA A 641 -10.32 4.21 -4.97
CA ALA A 641 -11.05 4.19 -3.70
C ALA A 641 -10.65 5.35 -2.75
N SER A 642 -9.37 5.65 -2.65
CA SER A 642 -8.83 6.76 -1.87
C SER A 642 -7.62 7.40 -2.54
N GLY A 643 -6.57 6.61 -2.81
CA GLY A 643 -5.22 7.11 -2.98
C GLY A 643 -4.60 7.48 -1.63
N THR A 644 -3.28 7.44 -1.57
CA THR A 644 -2.47 7.94 -0.44
C THR A 644 -1.28 8.75 -0.92
N SER A 645 -0.83 8.58 -2.17
CA SER A 645 0.21 9.42 -2.75
C SER A 645 -0.21 10.88 -2.85
N ASN A 646 -1.48 11.15 -3.15
CA ASN A 646 -2.07 12.50 -3.13
C ASN A 646 -1.81 13.22 -1.79
N MET A 647 -1.98 12.54 -0.66
CA MET A 647 -1.74 13.09 0.68
C MET A 647 -0.25 13.32 0.94
N LYS A 648 0.63 12.43 0.48
CA LYS A 648 2.09 12.55 0.66
C LYS A 648 2.64 13.76 -0.09
N PHE A 649 2.24 13.93 -1.35
CA PHE A 649 2.60 15.08 -2.17
C PHE A 649 2.05 16.39 -1.59
N MET A 650 0.80 16.40 -1.13
CA MET A 650 0.20 17.53 -0.44
C MET A 650 1.04 17.97 0.77
N MET A 651 1.46 17.02 1.59
CA MET A 651 2.25 17.26 2.82
C MET A 651 3.61 17.88 2.54
N THR A 652 4.20 17.64 1.38
CA THR A 652 5.47 18.24 0.93
C THR A 652 5.29 19.41 -0.03
N GLY A 653 4.05 19.90 -0.19
CA GLY A 653 3.75 21.14 -0.89
C GLY A 653 3.65 21.03 -2.42
N ALA A 654 3.50 19.85 -2.99
CA ALA A 654 3.14 19.72 -4.39
C ALA A 654 1.68 20.14 -4.62
N ILE A 655 1.39 20.75 -5.76
CA ILE A 655 0.04 21.10 -6.16
C ILE A 655 -0.61 19.89 -6.83
N THR A 656 -1.77 19.50 -6.35
CA THR A 656 -2.51 18.36 -6.89
C THR A 656 -3.24 18.77 -8.17
N LEU A 657 -2.96 18.04 -9.25
CA LEU A 657 -3.72 18.05 -10.51
C LEU A 657 -4.56 16.77 -10.53
N ALA A 658 -5.87 16.89 -10.43
CA ALA A 658 -6.71 15.75 -10.09
C ALA A 658 -8.10 15.78 -10.74
N THR A 659 -8.69 14.59 -10.82
CA THR A 659 -10.13 14.40 -10.97
C THR A 659 -10.81 14.37 -9.61
N LEU A 660 -12.13 14.52 -9.59
CA LEU A 660 -12.96 14.38 -8.38
C LEU A 660 -13.18 12.90 -8.07
N ASP A 661 -12.13 12.25 -7.58
CA ASP A 661 -12.09 10.83 -7.28
C ASP A 661 -11.40 10.55 -5.93
N GLY A 662 -11.83 9.51 -5.23
CA GLY A 662 -11.24 9.09 -3.97
C GLY A 662 -11.09 10.23 -2.95
N ALA A 663 -9.92 10.30 -2.31
CA ALA A 663 -9.59 11.33 -1.33
C ALA A 663 -9.25 12.69 -1.95
N ASN A 664 -9.16 12.82 -3.28
CA ASN A 664 -8.94 14.12 -3.93
C ASN A 664 -10.05 15.12 -3.60
N ILE A 665 -11.28 14.65 -3.39
CA ILE A 665 -12.41 15.48 -2.98
C ILE A 665 -12.16 16.08 -1.59
N GLU A 666 -11.73 15.24 -0.64
CA GLU A 666 -11.43 15.68 0.72
C GLU A 666 -10.20 16.61 0.75
N ILE A 667 -9.21 16.39 -0.13
CA ILE A 667 -8.08 17.32 -0.30
C ILE A 667 -8.57 18.66 -0.81
N LYS A 668 -9.43 18.69 -1.83
CA LYS A 668 -10.03 19.90 -2.37
C LYS A 668 -10.78 20.68 -1.29
N ASP A 669 -11.57 19.98 -0.46
CA ASP A 669 -12.31 20.60 0.64
C ASP A 669 -11.37 21.28 1.67
N GLU A 670 -10.20 20.67 1.94
CA GLU A 670 -9.23 21.22 2.92
C GLU A 670 -8.40 22.38 2.35
N VAL A 671 -7.94 22.29 1.09
CA VAL A 671 -7.08 23.34 0.51
C VAL A 671 -7.86 24.50 -0.11
N GLY A 672 -9.11 24.28 -0.50
CA GLY A 672 -9.93 25.21 -1.28
C GLY A 672 -9.59 25.24 -2.78
N ASP A 673 -10.52 25.74 -3.58
CA ASP A 673 -10.47 25.71 -5.06
C ASP A 673 -9.24 26.43 -5.67
N ASP A 674 -8.69 27.41 -4.98
CA ASP A 674 -7.54 28.19 -5.44
C ASP A 674 -6.19 27.46 -5.31
N ASN A 675 -6.14 26.36 -4.55
CA ASN A 675 -4.88 25.68 -4.18
C ASN A 675 -4.79 24.23 -4.72
N ILE A 676 -5.65 23.89 -5.68
CA ILE A 676 -5.71 22.61 -6.38
C ILE A 676 -6.16 22.87 -7.82
N VAL A 677 -5.84 21.97 -8.74
CA VAL A 677 -6.34 22.01 -10.12
C VAL A 677 -7.18 20.79 -10.39
N ILE A 678 -8.49 20.98 -10.62
CA ILE A 678 -9.44 19.90 -10.91
C ILE A 678 -9.81 19.94 -12.40
N PHE A 679 -9.98 18.78 -13.00
CA PHE A 679 -10.42 18.61 -14.39
C PHE A 679 -11.26 17.35 -14.57
N GLY A 680 -11.88 17.24 -15.75
CA GLY A 680 -12.53 16.03 -16.25
C GLY A 680 -13.90 15.77 -15.61
N MET A 681 -14.48 14.65 -16.00
CA MET A 681 -15.80 14.24 -15.54
C MET A 681 -15.80 13.89 -14.05
N ASP A 682 -16.90 14.21 -13.39
CA ASP A 682 -17.23 13.68 -12.07
C ASP A 682 -17.90 12.29 -12.14
N LYS A 683 -18.17 11.68 -11.00
CA LYS A 683 -18.77 10.34 -10.93
C LYS A 683 -20.14 10.28 -11.62
N ASP A 684 -20.95 11.31 -11.48
CA ASP A 684 -22.31 11.31 -12.00
C ASP A 684 -22.31 11.35 -13.53
N GLN A 685 -21.42 12.15 -14.14
CA GLN A 685 -21.21 12.19 -15.59
C GLN A 685 -20.70 10.84 -16.13
N VAL A 686 -19.77 10.19 -15.42
CA VAL A 686 -19.27 8.85 -15.79
C VAL A 686 -20.41 7.82 -15.75
N TYR A 687 -21.21 7.81 -14.69
CA TYR A 687 -22.35 6.90 -14.55
C TYR A 687 -23.46 7.18 -15.58
N GLU A 688 -23.67 8.45 -15.97
CA GLU A 688 -24.58 8.81 -17.04
C GLU A 688 -24.15 8.19 -18.37
N HIS A 689 -22.86 8.26 -18.72
CA HIS A 689 -22.33 7.62 -19.93
C HIS A 689 -22.52 6.10 -19.90
N TYR A 690 -22.27 5.46 -18.76
CA TYR A 690 -22.53 4.02 -18.61
C TYR A 690 -24.02 3.69 -18.79
N ALA A 691 -24.91 4.47 -18.21
CA ALA A 691 -26.35 4.23 -18.31
C ALA A 691 -26.91 4.47 -19.71
N ARG A 692 -26.43 5.48 -20.42
CA ARG A 692 -26.88 5.84 -21.78
C ARG A 692 -26.21 5.05 -22.88
N HIS A 693 -25.05 4.46 -22.62
CA HIS A 693 -24.18 3.80 -23.62
C HIS A 693 -23.89 4.72 -24.82
N ASP A 694 -23.64 6.02 -24.58
CA ASP A 694 -23.56 7.06 -25.60
C ASP A 694 -22.12 7.52 -25.92
N TYR A 695 -21.11 6.94 -25.28
CA TYR A 695 -19.71 7.25 -25.54
C TYR A 695 -19.16 6.42 -26.70
N TYR A 696 -18.59 7.13 -27.68
CA TYR A 696 -17.95 6.55 -28.86
C TYR A 696 -16.56 7.17 -29.07
N SER A 697 -15.53 6.51 -28.60
CA SER A 697 -14.14 6.99 -28.71
C SER A 697 -13.70 7.21 -30.16
N ARG A 698 -14.13 6.34 -31.07
CA ARG A 698 -13.86 6.51 -32.51
C ARG A 698 -14.48 7.82 -33.07
N GLY A 699 -15.66 8.19 -32.64
CA GLY A 699 -16.29 9.46 -33.00
C GLY A 699 -15.51 10.67 -32.51
N VAL A 700 -15.01 10.61 -31.27
CA VAL A 700 -14.14 11.65 -30.70
C VAL A 700 -12.84 11.76 -31.50
N TYR A 701 -12.20 10.63 -31.78
CA TYR A 701 -10.98 10.55 -32.61
C TYR A 701 -11.18 11.11 -34.03
N GLU A 702 -12.27 10.74 -34.71
CA GLU A 702 -12.53 11.18 -36.11
C GLU A 702 -12.89 12.66 -36.18
N SER A 703 -13.59 13.20 -35.21
CA SER A 703 -14.01 14.60 -35.17
C SER A 703 -12.94 15.57 -34.68
N ASN A 704 -11.88 15.09 -34.04
CA ASN A 704 -10.87 15.94 -33.44
C ASN A 704 -9.47 15.70 -34.02
N PRO A 705 -8.95 16.66 -34.85
CA PRO A 705 -7.65 16.53 -35.50
C PRO A 705 -6.47 16.39 -34.50
N ASP A 706 -6.52 17.07 -33.35
CA ASP A 706 -5.44 17.01 -32.36
C ASP A 706 -5.38 15.63 -31.71
N ILE A 707 -6.53 15.11 -31.27
CA ILE A 707 -6.63 13.76 -30.71
C ILE A 707 -6.18 12.73 -31.75
N ARG A 708 -6.63 12.88 -33.00
CA ARG A 708 -6.21 11.98 -34.09
C ARG A 708 -4.70 11.95 -34.23
N ARG A 709 -4.07 13.13 -34.32
CA ARG A 709 -2.62 13.24 -34.49
C ARG A 709 -1.86 12.57 -33.35
N VAL A 710 -2.32 12.77 -32.11
CA VAL A 710 -1.72 12.16 -30.91
C VAL A 710 -1.87 10.64 -30.93
N VAL A 711 -3.06 10.13 -31.20
CA VAL A 711 -3.34 8.69 -31.24
C VAL A 711 -2.61 8.01 -32.42
N ASP A 712 -2.59 8.62 -33.59
CA ASP A 712 -1.89 8.09 -34.76
C ASP A 712 -0.37 7.97 -34.54
N THR A 713 0.19 8.77 -33.62
CA THR A 713 1.62 8.71 -33.26
C THR A 713 2.05 7.32 -32.73
N PHE A 714 1.14 6.56 -32.15
CA PHE A 714 1.44 5.19 -31.69
C PHE A 714 1.64 4.20 -32.86
N VAL A 715 1.03 4.43 -34.00
CA VAL A 715 0.99 3.44 -35.10
C VAL A 715 1.64 3.93 -36.42
N ASN A 716 2.00 5.21 -36.53
CA ASN A 716 2.53 5.79 -37.77
C ASN A 716 4.07 5.71 -37.91
N GLY A 717 4.77 5.12 -36.91
CA GLY A 717 6.22 4.96 -36.91
C GLY A 717 6.99 6.16 -36.36
N THR A 718 6.32 7.19 -35.82
CA THR A 718 6.99 8.32 -35.15
C THR A 718 7.74 7.87 -33.91
N ILE A 719 7.14 6.98 -33.09
CA ILE A 719 7.81 6.38 -31.94
C ILE A 719 8.49 5.09 -32.44
N PRO A 720 9.83 4.99 -32.34
CA PRO A 720 10.54 3.80 -32.77
C PRO A 720 10.30 2.61 -31.83
N ASN A 721 10.45 1.40 -32.35
CA ASN A 721 10.44 0.14 -31.57
C ASN A 721 9.18 -0.17 -30.75
N VAL A 722 8.00 0.30 -31.19
CA VAL A 722 6.72 0.14 -30.47
C VAL A 722 5.59 -0.37 -31.36
N ARG A 723 5.92 -1.17 -32.39
CA ARG A 723 4.90 -1.57 -33.38
C ARG A 723 3.74 -2.37 -32.76
N GLU A 724 4.05 -3.33 -31.90
CA GLU A 724 3.05 -4.18 -31.27
C GLU A 724 2.33 -3.42 -30.17
N GLU A 725 3.07 -2.80 -29.27
CA GLU A 725 2.55 -2.02 -28.14
C GLU A 725 1.74 -0.81 -28.61
N GLY A 726 2.21 -0.12 -29.66
CA GLY A 726 1.48 0.99 -30.26
C GLY A 726 0.15 0.55 -30.87
N SER A 727 0.13 -0.62 -31.52
CA SER A 727 -1.12 -1.20 -32.05
C SER A 727 -2.07 -1.60 -30.94
N GLU A 728 -1.58 -2.22 -29.86
CA GLU A 728 -2.40 -2.59 -28.70
C GLU A 728 -3.07 -1.35 -28.09
N ILE A 729 -2.33 -0.27 -27.89
CA ILE A 729 -2.88 0.97 -27.32
C ILE A 729 -3.87 1.64 -28.30
N TYR A 730 -3.56 1.66 -29.59
CA TYR A 730 -4.50 2.17 -30.61
C TYR A 730 -5.81 1.37 -30.59
N GLU A 731 -5.73 0.03 -30.53
CA GLU A 731 -6.91 -0.84 -30.46
C GLU A 731 -7.71 -0.59 -29.17
N ALA A 732 -7.05 -0.47 -28.03
CA ALA A 732 -7.70 -0.16 -26.76
C ALA A 732 -8.47 1.17 -26.82
N LEU A 733 -7.86 2.21 -27.38
CA LEU A 733 -8.47 3.54 -27.48
C LEU A 733 -9.59 3.61 -28.52
N ILE A 734 -9.43 2.97 -29.69
CA ILE A 734 -10.31 3.17 -30.84
C ILE A 734 -11.22 1.99 -31.11
N THR A 735 -10.70 0.76 -31.06
CA THR A 735 -11.47 -0.46 -31.38
C THR A 735 -12.27 -0.96 -30.17
N HIS A 736 -11.68 -0.89 -28.98
CA HIS A 736 -12.30 -1.32 -27.73
C HIS A 736 -12.95 -0.19 -26.94
N ASN A 737 -13.17 0.96 -27.61
CA ASN A 737 -13.96 2.08 -27.13
C ASN A 737 -13.47 2.73 -25.83
N ASP A 738 -12.13 2.79 -25.62
CA ASP A 738 -11.51 3.60 -24.56
C ASP A 738 -12.21 3.48 -23.19
N GLU A 739 -12.11 2.32 -22.55
CA GLU A 739 -12.80 1.91 -21.34
C GLU A 739 -12.79 2.97 -20.22
N TYR A 740 -11.71 3.77 -20.14
CA TYR A 740 -11.50 4.75 -19.06
C TYR A 740 -11.63 6.20 -19.52
N PHE A 741 -12.32 6.47 -20.65
CA PHE A 741 -12.67 7.81 -21.14
C PHE A 741 -11.47 8.77 -21.28
N LEU A 742 -10.32 8.26 -21.74
CA LEU A 742 -9.12 9.08 -21.92
C LEU A 742 -9.35 10.19 -22.96
N LEU A 743 -9.99 9.83 -24.08
CA LEU A 743 -10.21 10.78 -25.17
C LEU A 743 -11.30 11.81 -24.84
N GLU A 744 -12.28 11.45 -24.00
CA GLU A 744 -13.31 12.37 -23.51
C GLU A 744 -12.71 13.44 -22.58
N ASP A 745 -11.88 13.02 -21.62
CA ASP A 745 -11.26 13.93 -20.67
C ASP A 745 -9.99 14.64 -21.23
N PHE A 746 -9.54 14.30 -22.45
CA PHE A 746 -8.25 14.75 -22.99
C PHE A 746 -8.12 16.29 -23.02
N HIS A 747 -9.11 17.00 -23.57
CA HIS A 747 -9.06 18.46 -23.67
C HIS A 747 -9.12 19.13 -22.30
N ALA A 748 -9.97 18.65 -21.40
CA ALA A 748 -10.05 19.17 -20.04
C ALA A 748 -8.70 18.99 -19.29
N TYR A 749 -8.01 17.87 -19.55
CA TYR A 749 -6.67 17.63 -19.01
C TYR A 749 -5.62 18.56 -19.59
N VAL A 750 -5.64 18.80 -20.91
CA VAL A 750 -4.74 19.76 -21.58
C VAL A 750 -4.92 21.17 -21.00
N GLU A 751 -6.17 21.65 -20.86
CA GLU A 751 -6.48 22.95 -20.27
C GLU A 751 -6.00 23.06 -18.80
N ALA A 752 -6.16 21.98 -18.04
CA ALA A 752 -5.66 21.92 -16.66
C ALA A 752 -4.11 22.01 -16.60
N GLN A 753 -3.42 21.37 -17.54
CA GLN A 753 -1.97 21.46 -17.66
C GLN A 753 -1.49 22.86 -18.08
N GLU A 754 -2.23 23.56 -18.95
CA GLU A 754 -1.98 24.96 -19.31
C GLU A 754 -2.23 25.91 -18.11
N LYS A 755 -3.24 25.62 -17.29
CA LYS A 755 -3.47 26.32 -16.02
C LYS A 755 -2.28 26.15 -15.06
N ILE A 756 -1.70 24.96 -14.94
CA ILE A 756 -0.48 24.70 -14.17
C ILE A 756 0.68 25.57 -14.68
N ASP A 757 0.92 25.63 -16.00
CA ASP A 757 1.95 26.48 -16.59
C ASP A 757 1.77 27.94 -16.18
N THR A 758 0.55 28.45 -16.31
CA THR A 758 0.20 29.83 -15.94
C THR A 758 0.42 30.12 -14.45
N LEU A 759 -0.02 29.21 -13.58
CA LEU A 759 0.12 29.36 -12.12
C LEU A 759 1.59 29.33 -11.68
N TYR A 760 2.41 28.47 -12.29
CA TYR A 760 3.82 28.31 -11.93
C TYR A 760 4.68 29.52 -12.27
N ARG A 761 4.28 30.35 -13.25
CA ARG A 761 4.98 31.60 -13.62
C ARG A 761 4.97 32.62 -12.48
N ASP A 762 3.91 32.66 -11.67
CA ASP A 762 3.85 33.47 -10.47
C ASP A 762 4.39 32.67 -9.27
N LYS A 763 5.68 32.83 -9.03
CA LYS A 763 6.39 32.07 -7.99
C LYS A 763 5.87 32.35 -6.58
N GLU A 764 5.41 33.57 -6.30
CA GLU A 764 4.84 33.97 -5.00
C GLU A 764 3.50 33.24 -4.79
N LYS A 765 2.63 33.28 -5.80
CA LYS A 765 1.34 32.57 -5.79
C LYS A 765 1.54 31.06 -5.68
N TRP A 766 2.48 30.49 -6.43
CA TRP A 766 2.80 29.05 -6.38
C TRP A 766 3.28 28.62 -5.00
N ALA A 767 4.21 29.38 -4.39
CA ALA A 767 4.71 29.12 -3.04
C ALA A 767 3.60 29.22 -1.99
N ARG A 768 2.67 30.19 -2.14
CA ARG A 768 1.49 30.30 -1.29
C ARG A 768 0.58 29.08 -1.38
N MET A 769 0.27 28.64 -2.59
CA MET A 769 -0.50 27.39 -2.82
C MET A 769 0.17 26.21 -2.15
N SER A 770 1.50 26.07 -2.31
CA SER A 770 2.31 25.02 -1.68
C SER A 770 2.20 25.07 -0.16
N LEU A 771 2.37 26.24 0.47
CA LEU A 771 2.26 26.41 1.92
C LEU A 771 0.87 26.05 2.45
N VAL A 772 -0.20 26.42 1.73
CA VAL A 772 -1.57 26.04 2.11
C VAL A 772 -1.74 24.53 2.09
N ASN A 773 -1.24 23.85 1.05
CA ASN A 773 -1.26 22.40 0.98
C ASN A 773 -0.54 21.75 2.16
N ILE A 774 0.67 22.21 2.50
CA ILE A 774 1.43 21.71 3.66
C ILE A 774 0.63 21.92 4.95
N ALA A 775 0.14 23.14 5.17
CA ALA A 775 -0.54 23.53 6.41
C ALA A 775 -1.82 22.74 6.69
N THR A 776 -2.56 22.37 5.64
CA THR A 776 -3.83 21.66 5.75
C THR A 776 -3.72 20.14 5.59
N SER A 777 -2.49 19.64 5.37
CA SER A 777 -2.23 18.19 5.26
C SER A 777 -2.37 17.44 6.60
N ASP A 778 -2.46 18.15 7.70
CA ASP A 778 -2.73 17.62 9.05
C ASP A 778 -3.96 16.71 9.10
N LYS A 779 -4.95 16.99 8.26
CA LYS A 779 -6.19 16.20 8.12
C LYS A 779 -5.95 14.73 7.78
N PHE A 780 -4.86 14.44 7.08
CA PHE A 780 -4.60 13.12 6.50
C PHE A 780 -3.52 12.35 7.27
N THR A 781 -3.39 12.58 8.58
CA THR A 781 -2.52 11.74 9.40
C THR A 781 -3.15 10.39 9.68
N SER A 782 -2.36 9.30 9.52
CA SER A 782 -2.82 7.96 9.89
C SER A 782 -2.98 7.79 11.42
N ASP A 783 -2.41 8.68 12.22
CA ASP A 783 -2.62 8.68 13.67
C ASP A 783 -4.10 8.92 14.01
N ASP A 784 -4.75 9.89 13.35
CA ASP A 784 -6.19 10.15 13.51
C ASP A 784 -7.05 9.01 12.95
N THR A 785 -6.61 8.44 11.82
CA THR A 785 -7.30 7.28 11.24
C THR A 785 -7.32 6.13 12.24
N ILE A 786 -6.17 5.82 12.85
CA ILE A 786 -6.05 4.76 13.86
C ILE A 786 -6.86 5.07 15.12
N GLU A 787 -6.90 6.33 15.58
CA GLU A 787 -7.78 6.72 16.69
C GLU A 787 -9.25 6.39 16.41
N GLN A 788 -9.72 6.63 15.17
CA GLN A 788 -11.08 6.29 14.76
C GLN A 788 -11.29 4.77 14.72
N TYR A 789 -10.39 4.00 14.11
CA TYR A 789 -10.48 2.53 14.12
C TYR A 789 -10.48 1.97 15.54
N ALA A 790 -9.58 2.46 16.39
CA ALA A 790 -9.43 1.98 17.77
C ALA A 790 -10.70 2.20 18.59
N LYS A 791 -11.32 3.37 18.47
CA LYS A 791 -12.52 3.72 19.26
C LYS A 791 -13.80 3.15 18.67
N GLU A 792 -13.98 3.23 17.34
CA GLU A 792 -15.28 2.99 16.71
C GLU A 792 -15.44 1.54 16.20
N ILE A 793 -14.36 0.84 15.90
CA ILE A 793 -14.39 -0.52 15.35
C ILE A 793 -13.83 -1.53 16.34
N TRP A 794 -12.61 -1.30 16.84
CA TRP A 794 -11.90 -2.28 17.66
C TRP A 794 -12.20 -2.18 19.16
N ASN A 795 -12.75 -1.05 19.62
CA ASN A 795 -13.00 -0.77 21.04
C ASN A 795 -11.74 -1.02 21.91
N LEU A 796 -10.63 -0.39 21.53
CA LEU A 796 -9.35 -0.46 22.23
C LEU A 796 -9.24 0.64 23.29
N GLU A 797 -8.52 0.32 24.36
CA GLU A 797 -8.03 1.26 25.37
C GLU A 797 -6.51 1.40 25.26
N LYS A 798 -5.97 2.60 25.65
CA LYS A 798 -4.52 2.88 25.62
C LYS A 798 -3.80 2.28 26.79
#